data_cae5a37cadacf9b9a6bd318891668450
#
_entry.id   cae5a37cadacf9b9a6bd318891668450
#
_cell.length_a   1.000
_cell.length_b   1.000
_cell.length_c   1.000
_cell.angle_alpha   90.00
_cell.angle_beta   90.00
_cell.angle_gamma   90.00
#
_symmetry.space_group_name_H-M   'P 1'
#
loop_
_entity.id
_entity.type
_entity.pdbx_description
1 polymer ?
#
loop_
_entity_poly.entity_id
_entity_poly.type
_entity_poly.pdbx_seq_one_letter_code
_entity_poly.pdbx_strand_id
1 'polypeptide(L)'
;MGTQWQTALPMATIQSLLTGQKGGDGAQAERGLEDGGGARGSGPGVELKLVQSQSDEEEEEGLESSLTALVLHQPLKHRKAWIYLTLTALLIFTTAFLLGYVAFHGSCNYCGDDGDLVPVDDPPVPHHYPEGDLLHMGELRDMLKKYLGEETLDTTIRRVSRTTHPPGSSEGNDLAREILQSFQKLRMDHTWTDSHYATLQFPSRTKRNDLWIVDENGVELEEIQLNAADYCAYSATGTATGGVMYVNYARLEDFDTLRSLGMSLKGAIALARVGGGVSFAEKVRHAQKAGMVGVLIYPDPADVPQDPRRLGLSSDVAISEHVHLGSGDPFTPGFPSFNHTQFPPMQSSGLPLIPAQPISANVASTLLRQLEGPACPRGWQGRLQNYMYVRCVLGPSLTGGSGRRVRMGVFNSMTPVLLNNIFASIEGKMEPDQYIIMGAQRDSWGPGAVKSGVGTALLLELARTFSSMVQNGFYPRRSLLFVSWDAGDFGNVGATEWLEGYLSMLHLKAVAYFSLDQAIMGDDELSAYASPLLVDLIEGAIKQVCVIGTCVCVSVVKPLYLNSGAYSFTAFGGVPAMELRFDESVRAYPFVNTQWDSASRLQERLQGQLSSVGRTIGELVGLMVLRLSHDAVLPLDPTCYSSTMLQFSSQLNQHSSELQVHGLSPQWVFSARGDYSRAAKTLKETIQNSDIDDERMTRLYNTRIMRVEYYFLSQYVSAVETPFRHILHGRGDHTLSALTEHLALLRSQPQLFDEAHFRRQLALFTWTLQGAANALSGDVWNIDNTI
;
A
#
# COMPACT_ATOMS: atom_id res chain seq x y z
N MET A 1 22.20 43.66 1.93
CA MET A 1 22.12 43.78 0.47
C MET A 1 21.68 42.41 -0.04
N GLY A 2 20.43 42.30 -0.27
CA GLY A 2 19.81 41.07 -0.71
C GLY A 2 19.86 40.93 -2.22
N THR A 3 20.02 39.76 -2.69
CA THR A 3 19.62 39.36 -4.03
C THR A 3 18.78 38.09 -3.90
N GLN A 4 17.48 38.27 -3.98
CA GLN A 4 16.53 37.23 -4.27
C GLN A 4 16.87 36.62 -5.64
N TRP A 5 17.11 35.32 -5.69
CA TRP A 5 17.01 34.53 -6.89
C TRP A 5 15.85 33.54 -6.71
N GLN A 6 14.65 34.02 -6.96
CA GLN A 6 13.52 33.17 -7.30
C GLN A 6 13.60 32.89 -8.81
N THR A 7 14.08 31.74 -9.19
CA THR A 7 13.88 31.22 -10.55
C THR A 7 13.13 29.90 -10.42
N ALA A 8 11.81 29.98 -10.48
CA ALA A 8 10.99 28.82 -10.77
C ALA A 8 11.38 28.28 -12.15
N LEU A 9 11.55 26.96 -12.26
CA LEU A 9 11.74 26.30 -13.56
C LEU A 9 10.53 26.61 -14.45
N PRO A 10 10.72 27.09 -15.69
CA PRO A 10 9.62 27.17 -16.63
C PRO A 10 9.02 25.77 -16.86
N MET A 11 7.71 25.65 -16.76
CA MET A 11 6.98 24.39 -16.99
C MET A 11 7.38 23.67 -18.28
N ALA A 12 7.70 24.44 -19.33
CA ALA A 12 8.18 23.92 -20.60
C ALA A 12 9.48 23.11 -20.51
N THR A 13 10.39 23.49 -19.62
CA THR A 13 11.68 22.81 -19.46
C THR A 13 11.52 21.45 -18.79
N ILE A 14 10.62 21.36 -17.81
CA ILE A 14 10.33 20.09 -17.12
C ILE A 14 9.54 19.15 -18.03
N GLN A 15 8.61 19.69 -18.80
CA GLN A 15 7.84 18.91 -19.76
C GLN A 15 8.74 18.32 -20.88
N SER A 16 9.75 19.05 -21.33
CA SER A 16 10.75 18.55 -22.29
C SER A 16 11.63 17.44 -21.69
N LEU A 17 11.92 17.53 -20.39
CA LEU A 17 12.66 16.47 -19.69
C LEU A 17 11.85 15.18 -19.50
N LEU A 18 10.52 15.33 -19.35
CA LEU A 18 9.63 14.19 -19.17
C LEU A 18 9.24 13.49 -20.48
N THR A 19 9.10 14.26 -21.58
CA THR A 19 8.57 13.71 -22.84
C THR A 19 9.64 13.24 -23.82
N GLY A 20 10.92 13.57 -23.62
CA GLY A 20 12.01 13.12 -24.48
C GLY A 20 11.95 13.63 -25.94
N GLN A 21 11.12 14.66 -26.23
CA GLN A 21 11.04 15.23 -27.57
C GLN A 21 12.32 15.99 -27.91
N LYS A 22 13.10 15.42 -28.79
CA LYS A 22 14.18 16.12 -29.53
C LYS A 22 13.54 17.06 -30.53
N GLY A 23 13.73 18.36 -30.35
CA GLY A 23 13.62 19.31 -31.44
C GLY A 23 14.74 19.08 -32.42
N GLY A 24 14.44 18.55 -33.57
CA GLY A 24 15.39 18.39 -34.66
C GLY A 24 14.91 19.23 -35.84
N ASP A 25 15.72 20.19 -36.19
CA ASP A 25 15.60 21.04 -37.38
C ASP A 25 15.70 20.21 -38.65
N GLY A 26 15.05 20.71 -39.68
CA GLY A 26 14.90 20.08 -40.96
C GLY A 26 16.14 19.98 -41.84
N ALA A 27 16.11 19.01 -42.72
CA ALA A 27 16.75 19.09 -44.02
C ALA A 27 15.97 18.25 -45.03
N GLN A 28 15.61 18.93 -46.10
CA GLN A 28 15.08 18.37 -47.36
C GLN A 28 16.10 17.44 -48.00
N ALA A 29 15.62 16.37 -48.62
CA ALA A 29 16.20 15.85 -49.86
C ALA A 29 15.21 14.92 -50.60
N GLU A 30 15.11 15.18 -51.84
CA GLU A 30 14.24 14.65 -52.90
C GLU A 30 14.56 13.22 -53.36
N ARG A 31 13.51 12.65 -53.99
CA ARG A 31 13.50 11.77 -55.19
C ARG A 31 13.94 10.34 -55.10
N GLY A 32 13.08 9.53 -55.70
CA GLY A 32 13.44 8.32 -56.46
C GLY A 32 12.22 7.41 -56.67
N LEU A 33 11.62 7.51 -57.84
CA LEU A 33 10.68 6.57 -58.48
C LEU A 33 11.34 5.18 -58.68
N GLU A 34 10.54 4.12 -58.60
CA GLU A 34 10.16 3.18 -59.66
C GLU A 34 9.64 1.86 -59.09
N ASP A 35 8.50 1.53 -59.43
CA ASP A 35 7.89 0.52 -60.29
C ASP A 35 8.21 -0.95 -59.95
N GLY A 36 7.13 -1.75 -59.95
CA GLY A 36 7.27 -3.17 -60.19
C GLY A 36 6.33 -4.11 -59.44
N GLY A 37 5.09 -4.22 -59.85
CA GLY A 37 4.43 -5.49 -60.19
C GLY A 37 4.18 -6.55 -59.13
N GLY A 38 2.90 -6.85 -58.92
CA GLY A 38 2.49 -8.24 -58.96
C GLY A 38 1.95 -8.90 -57.73
N ALA A 39 0.65 -9.04 -57.68
CA ALA A 39 -0.13 -10.23 -57.34
C ALA A 39 -0.44 -10.62 -55.88
N ARG A 40 -1.73 -10.41 -55.54
CA ARG A 40 -2.67 -11.32 -54.90
C ARG A 40 -2.29 -12.08 -53.63
N GLY A 41 -3.07 -11.79 -52.59
CA GLY A 41 -3.25 -12.68 -51.46
C GLY A 41 -4.25 -12.09 -50.47
N SER A 42 -5.50 -12.48 -50.65
CA SER A 42 -6.65 -12.06 -49.81
C SER A 42 -6.59 -12.59 -48.39
N GLY A 43 -6.85 -11.74 -47.42
CA GLY A 43 -7.20 -12.13 -46.07
C GLY A 43 -8.11 -11.04 -45.45
N PRO A 44 -9.29 -11.38 -44.96
CA PRO A 44 -10.32 -10.40 -44.59
C PRO A 44 -10.09 -9.96 -43.11
N GLY A 45 -10.13 -8.70 -42.86
CA GLY A 45 -10.12 -8.25 -41.46
C GLY A 45 -10.15 -6.74 -41.21
N VAL A 46 -10.05 -5.89 -42.20
CA VAL A 46 -9.91 -4.46 -42.00
C VAL A 46 -11.09 -3.62 -42.47
N GLU A 47 -12.01 -4.19 -43.26
CA GLU A 47 -13.12 -3.43 -43.87
C GLU A 47 -14.33 -3.19 -42.93
N LEU A 48 -14.45 -3.92 -41.85
CA LEU A 48 -15.62 -3.78 -40.94
C LEU A 48 -15.55 -2.61 -39.94
N LYS A 49 -14.39 -1.98 -39.74
CA LYS A 49 -14.24 -0.84 -38.83
C LYS A 49 -14.46 0.54 -39.48
N LEU A 50 -14.33 0.63 -40.78
CA LEU A 50 -14.49 1.92 -41.49
C LEU A 50 -15.96 2.20 -41.90
N VAL A 51 -16.79 1.18 -42.01
CA VAL A 51 -18.20 1.34 -42.40
C VAL A 51 -19.07 1.81 -41.22
N GLN A 52 -18.68 1.49 -39.99
CA GLN A 52 -19.46 1.88 -38.80
C GLN A 52 -19.28 3.32 -38.38
N SER A 53 -18.12 3.96 -38.70
CA SER A 53 -17.89 5.37 -38.40
C SER A 53 -18.52 6.33 -39.43
N GLN A 54 -18.77 5.85 -40.66
CA GLN A 54 -19.43 6.68 -41.68
C GLN A 54 -20.95 6.71 -41.55
N SER A 55 -21.59 5.68 -40.98
CA SER A 55 -23.01 5.68 -40.74
C SER A 55 -23.45 6.61 -39.62
N ASP A 56 -22.60 6.77 -38.59
CA ASP A 56 -22.92 7.65 -37.44
C ASP A 56 -22.76 9.14 -37.78
N GLU A 57 -21.82 9.49 -38.66
CA GLU A 57 -21.67 10.86 -39.16
C GLU A 57 -22.74 11.30 -40.13
N GLU A 58 -23.30 10.38 -40.98
CA GLU A 58 -24.39 10.67 -41.86
C GLU A 58 -25.76 10.88 -41.16
N GLU A 59 -25.97 10.20 -40.01
CA GLU A 59 -27.19 10.42 -39.21
C GLU A 59 -27.16 11.75 -38.46
N GLU A 60 -26.00 12.23 -37.97
CA GLU A 60 -25.90 13.57 -37.36
C GLU A 60 -26.03 14.70 -38.38
N GLU A 61 -25.44 14.57 -39.57
CA GLU A 61 -25.65 15.57 -40.66
C GLU A 61 -27.09 15.55 -41.19
N GLY A 62 -27.76 14.38 -41.22
CA GLY A 62 -29.14 14.27 -41.59
C GLY A 62 -30.08 14.94 -40.58
N LEU A 63 -29.76 14.96 -39.31
CA LEU A 63 -30.56 15.64 -38.28
C LEU A 63 -30.37 17.15 -38.29
N GLU A 64 -29.16 17.63 -38.50
CA GLU A 64 -28.90 19.09 -38.65
C GLU A 64 -29.48 19.64 -39.97
N SER A 65 -29.40 18.87 -41.07
CA SER A 65 -30.02 19.30 -42.33
C SER A 65 -31.53 19.31 -42.27
N SER A 66 -32.17 18.40 -41.53
CA SER A 66 -33.62 18.35 -41.33
C SER A 66 -34.11 19.50 -40.43
N LEU A 67 -33.34 19.91 -39.44
CA LEU A 67 -33.63 21.08 -38.57
C LEU A 67 -33.42 22.40 -39.31
N THR A 68 -32.42 22.51 -40.17
CA THR A 68 -32.18 23.70 -41.00
C THR A 68 -33.20 23.81 -42.14
N ALA A 69 -33.63 22.70 -42.72
CA ALA A 69 -34.67 22.68 -43.75
C ALA A 69 -36.07 23.10 -43.23
N LEU A 70 -36.36 22.80 -41.96
CA LEU A 70 -37.58 23.24 -41.28
C LEU A 70 -37.60 24.77 -40.96
N VAL A 71 -36.46 25.41 -40.89
CA VAL A 71 -36.35 26.84 -40.63
C VAL A 71 -36.36 27.67 -41.92
N LEU A 72 -36.06 27.09 -43.09
CA LEU A 72 -35.84 27.85 -44.36
C LEU A 72 -37.00 27.82 -45.36
N HIS A 73 -38.11 27.13 -45.09
CA HIS A 73 -39.24 27.06 -46.05
C HIS A 73 -40.54 27.56 -45.43
N GLN A 74 -40.67 28.85 -45.16
CA GLN A 74 -41.85 29.71 -45.49
C GLN A 74 -41.52 31.19 -45.19
N PRO A 75 -41.78 32.12 -46.12
CA PRO A 75 -41.73 33.53 -45.78
C PRO A 75 -42.99 33.88 -44.98
N LEU A 76 -42.84 33.99 -43.68
CA LEU A 76 -43.90 34.40 -42.78
C LEU A 76 -44.25 35.87 -42.99
N LYS A 77 -45.17 36.10 -43.87
CA LYS A 77 -46.03 37.29 -43.82
C LYS A 77 -47.02 37.16 -42.68
N HIS A 78 -46.62 37.32 -41.45
CA HIS A 78 -47.56 37.69 -40.40
C HIS A 78 -46.79 38.13 -39.11
N ARG A 79 -46.77 39.42 -38.85
CA ARG A 79 -46.46 40.03 -37.55
C ARG A 79 -47.21 39.39 -36.39
N LYS A 80 -48.34 38.71 -36.65
CA LYS A 80 -49.17 38.02 -35.69
C LYS A 80 -48.56 36.71 -35.16
N ALA A 81 -47.79 35.97 -35.95
CA ALA A 81 -47.17 34.73 -35.48
C ALA A 81 -46.02 34.95 -34.45
N TRP A 82 -45.23 35.99 -34.68
CA TRP A 82 -44.23 36.43 -33.71
C TRP A 82 -44.85 36.89 -32.40
N ILE A 83 -45.98 37.56 -32.43
CA ILE A 83 -46.70 38.02 -31.25
C ILE A 83 -47.23 36.80 -30.45
N TYR A 84 -47.73 35.75 -31.13
CA TYR A 84 -48.17 34.51 -30.43
C TYR A 84 -46.99 33.76 -29.83
N LEU A 85 -45.83 33.68 -30.48
CA LEU A 85 -44.63 33.02 -30.00
C LEU A 85 -44.03 33.72 -28.78
N THR A 86 -43.99 35.05 -28.81
CA THR A 86 -43.55 35.85 -27.66
C THR A 86 -44.57 35.79 -26.51
N LEU A 87 -45.85 35.75 -26.78
CA LEU A 87 -46.88 35.58 -25.76
C LEU A 87 -46.85 34.19 -25.13
N THR A 88 -46.65 33.12 -25.90
CA THR A 88 -46.49 31.76 -25.33
C THR A 88 -45.21 31.61 -24.53
N ALA A 89 -44.08 32.17 -24.97
CA ALA A 89 -42.84 32.21 -24.20
C ALA A 89 -42.97 32.97 -22.89
N LEU A 90 -43.67 34.12 -22.94
CA LEU A 90 -43.93 34.90 -21.73
C LEU A 90 -44.90 34.18 -20.76
N LEU A 91 -45.89 33.46 -21.30
CA LEU A 91 -46.80 32.68 -20.49
C LEU A 91 -46.10 31.50 -19.80
N ILE A 92 -45.21 30.79 -20.52
CA ILE A 92 -44.38 29.69 -19.93
C ILE A 92 -43.45 30.26 -18.85
N PHE A 93 -42.84 31.41 -19.11
CA PHE A 93 -41.94 32.05 -18.13
C PHE A 93 -42.70 32.49 -16.88
N THR A 94 -43.87 33.11 -17.06
CA THR A 94 -44.71 33.56 -15.92
C THR A 94 -45.29 32.39 -15.14
N THR A 95 -45.67 31.28 -15.79
CA THR A 95 -46.11 30.08 -15.08
C THR A 95 -44.99 29.39 -14.34
N ALA A 96 -43.79 29.28 -14.92
CA ALA A 96 -42.62 28.75 -14.24
C ALA A 96 -42.19 29.61 -13.05
N PHE A 97 -42.24 30.94 -13.23
CA PHE A 97 -41.96 31.90 -12.13
C PHE A 97 -42.98 31.79 -11.01
N LEU A 98 -44.28 31.73 -11.32
CA LEU A 98 -45.34 31.57 -10.34
C LEU A 98 -45.28 30.23 -9.62
N LEU A 99 -44.97 29.16 -10.31
CA LEU A 99 -44.75 27.84 -9.69
C LEU A 99 -43.53 27.84 -8.77
N GLY A 100 -42.43 28.45 -9.18
CA GLY A 100 -41.26 28.67 -8.36
C GLY A 100 -41.54 29.54 -7.13
N TYR A 101 -42.33 30.65 -7.34
CA TYR A 101 -42.71 31.54 -6.25
C TYR A 101 -43.65 30.87 -5.24
N VAL A 102 -44.62 30.10 -5.68
CA VAL A 102 -45.53 29.35 -4.81
C VAL A 102 -44.79 28.21 -4.07
N ALA A 103 -43.87 27.52 -4.76
CA ALA A 103 -43.04 26.50 -4.11
C ALA A 103 -42.08 27.11 -3.07
N PHE A 104 -41.53 28.28 -3.33
CA PHE A 104 -40.67 29.00 -2.39
C PHE A 104 -41.47 29.61 -1.23
N HIS A 105 -42.65 30.18 -1.48
CA HIS A 105 -43.50 30.72 -0.44
C HIS A 105 -44.19 29.64 0.43
N GLY A 106 -44.41 28.47 -0.13
CA GLY A 106 -44.97 27.33 0.61
C GLY A 106 -44.01 26.75 1.66
N SER A 107 -42.71 27.08 1.55
CA SER A 107 -41.67 26.63 2.51
C SER A 107 -41.36 27.64 3.62
N CYS A 108 -41.88 28.86 3.55
CA CYS A 108 -41.65 29.90 4.58
C CYS A 108 -42.90 30.22 5.38
N ASN A 109 -43.32 29.31 6.22
CA ASN A 109 -44.39 29.57 7.19
C ASN A 109 -43.87 30.16 8.51
N TYR A 110 -42.76 30.90 8.46
CA TYR A 110 -42.22 31.64 9.61
C TYR A 110 -41.60 32.98 9.15
N CYS A 111 -42.42 33.86 8.63
CA CYS A 111 -42.08 35.28 8.54
C CYS A 111 -43.26 36.04 9.18
N GLY A 112 -43.17 36.25 10.45
CA GLY A 112 -44.03 37.20 11.13
C GLY A 112 -43.65 38.65 10.72
N ASP A 113 -44.68 39.39 10.39
CA ASP A 113 -44.62 40.82 10.05
C ASP A 113 -44.37 41.62 11.34
N ASP A 114 -43.15 42.04 11.55
CA ASP A 114 -42.84 43.23 12.38
C ASP A 114 -41.45 43.76 11.98
N GLY A 115 -41.47 45.00 11.47
CA GLY A 115 -40.31 45.72 10.97
C GLY A 115 -39.40 46.21 12.07
N ASP A 116 -38.40 45.47 12.42
CA ASP A 116 -37.17 45.99 13.01
C ASP A 116 -36.00 45.14 12.46
N LEU A 117 -35.04 45.81 11.80
CA LEU A 117 -33.79 45.19 11.40
C LEU A 117 -32.97 44.84 12.65
N VAL A 118 -33.25 43.71 13.22
CA VAL A 118 -32.36 43.04 14.17
C VAL A 118 -31.26 42.39 13.34
N PRO A 119 -29.97 42.54 13.69
CA PRO A 119 -28.91 41.76 13.05
C PRO A 119 -29.31 40.31 13.21
N VAL A 120 -29.34 39.58 12.09
CA VAL A 120 -29.49 38.12 12.11
C VAL A 120 -28.20 37.60 12.75
N ASP A 121 -28.20 37.48 14.07
CA ASP A 121 -27.40 36.48 14.74
C ASP A 121 -27.91 35.14 14.21
N ASP A 122 -27.03 34.41 13.48
CA ASP A 122 -27.26 33.02 13.17
C ASP A 122 -27.85 32.37 14.44
N PRO A 123 -28.94 31.61 14.32
CA PRO A 123 -29.47 30.91 15.51
C PRO A 123 -28.29 30.11 16.05
N PRO A 124 -27.94 30.24 17.32
CA PRO A 124 -26.90 29.39 17.85
C PRO A 124 -27.37 27.98 17.54
N VAL A 125 -26.66 27.31 16.62
CA VAL A 125 -26.68 25.87 16.55
C VAL A 125 -26.53 25.46 18.02
N PRO A 126 -27.44 24.67 18.58
CA PRO A 126 -27.35 24.32 19.98
C PRO A 126 -26.13 23.41 20.14
N HIS A 127 -24.96 23.99 20.06
CA HIS A 127 -23.72 23.46 20.63
C HIS A 127 -23.84 23.71 22.16
N HIS A 128 -24.86 23.14 22.77
CA HIS A 128 -24.79 22.83 24.18
C HIS A 128 -23.79 21.66 24.32
N TYR A 129 -22.53 22.01 24.16
CA TYR A 129 -21.54 21.35 24.98
C TYR A 129 -21.87 21.80 26.40
N PRO A 130 -22.04 20.85 27.34
CA PRO A 130 -22.02 21.27 28.73
C PRO A 130 -20.67 21.97 28.89
N GLU A 131 -20.66 23.26 29.23
CA GLU A 131 -19.51 24.05 29.72
C GLU A 131 -19.03 23.50 31.07
N GLY A 132 -18.94 22.19 31.21
CA GLY A 132 -18.52 21.48 32.38
C GLY A 132 -17.50 20.46 31.94
N ASP A 133 -16.24 20.76 32.21
CA ASP A 133 -15.12 19.81 32.32
C ASP A 133 -14.86 18.96 31.08
N LEU A 134 -14.26 19.55 30.01
CA LEU A 134 -13.46 18.78 29.07
C LEU A 134 -12.37 18.08 29.89
N LEU A 135 -12.42 16.73 29.92
CA LEU A 135 -11.46 15.92 30.67
C LEU A 135 -10.05 16.23 30.15
N HIS A 136 -9.13 16.53 31.08
CA HIS A 136 -7.75 16.78 30.74
C HIS A 136 -7.07 15.49 30.25
N MET A 137 -6.07 15.61 29.38
CA MET A 137 -5.31 14.49 28.82
C MET A 137 -4.80 13.50 29.90
N GLY A 138 -4.46 13.99 31.11
CA GLY A 138 -4.08 13.14 32.25
C GLY A 138 -5.21 12.21 32.71
N GLU A 139 -6.42 12.74 32.83
CA GLU A 139 -7.60 11.99 33.25
C GLU A 139 -8.02 10.99 32.17
N LEU A 140 -7.94 11.40 30.91
CA LEU A 140 -8.24 10.51 29.77
C LEU A 140 -7.25 9.35 29.69
N ARG A 141 -5.98 9.60 29.98
CA ARG A 141 -4.97 8.54 30.08
C ARG A 141 -5.26 7.57 31.23
N ASP A 142 -5.62 8.08 32.40
CA ASP A 142 -5.93 7.24 33.55
C ASP A 142 -7.24 6.45 33.28
N MET A 143 -8.18 7.05 32.56
CA MET A 143 -9.38 6.37 32.07
C MET A 143 -9.05 5.27 31.08
N LEU A 144 -8.17 5.52 30.13
CA LEU A 144 -7.67 4.50 29.18
C LEU A 144 -7.07 3.30 29.94
N LYS A 145 -6.17 3.56 30.90
CA LYS A 145 -5.55 2.52 31.73
C LYS A 145 -6.55 1.73 32.56
N LYS A 146 -7.58 2.39 33.07
CA LYS A 146 -8.63 1.78 33.87
C LYS A 146 -9.51 0.83 33.07
N TYR A 147 -9.86 1.21 31.82
CA TYR A 147 -10.76 0.42 31.00
C TYR A 147 -10.04 -0.62 30.12
N LEU A 148 -8.75 -0.49 29.88
CA LEU A 148 -7.97 -1.47 29.12
C LEU A 148 -7.80 -2.75 29.95
N GLY A 149 -8.46 -3.83 29.53
CA GLY A 149 -8.46 -5.13 30.22
C GLY A 149 -7.36 -6.06 29.72
N GLU A 150 -6.94 -6.97 30.57
CA GLU A 150 -5.95 -8.00 30.23
C GLU A 150 -6.57 -9.37 29.95
N GLU A 151 -7.72 -9.66 30.59
CA GLU A 151 -8.30 -11.00 30.64
C GLU A 151 -8.92 -11.48 29.33
N THR A 152 -9.32 -10.55 28.45
CA THR A 152 -10.04 -10.85 27.22
C THR A 152 -9.11 -11.24 26.06
N LEU A 153 -7.86 -10.80 26.07
CA LEU A 153 -6.92 -11.02 24.98
C LEU A 153 -6.66 -12.49 24.68
N ASP A 154 -6.21 -13.27 25.69
CA ASP A 154 -5.92 -14.70 25.51
C ASP A 154 -7.14 -15.48 25.05
N THR A 155 -8.29 -15.19 25.66
CA THR A 155 -9.56 -15.86 25.30
C THR A 155 -9.98 -15.55 23.87
N THR A 156 -9.79 -14.31 23.40
CA THR A 156 -10.10 -13.89 22.03
C THR A 156 -9.13 -14.51 21.03
N ILE A 157 -7.82 -14.50 21.30
CA ILE A 157 -6.83 -15.15 20.46
C ILE A 157 -7.12 -16.64 20.30
N ARG A 158 -7.42 -17.35 21.40
CA ARG A 158 -7.79 -18.79 21.37
C ARG A 158 -9.05 -19.03 20.55
N ARG A 159 -10.02 -18.12 20.62
CA ARG A 159 -11.27 -18.22 19.87
C ARG A 159 -11.05 -18.02 18.39
N VAL A 160 -10.31 -16.97 17.98
CA VAL A 160 -9.99 -16.67 16.60
C VAL A 160 -9.15 -17.79 15.98
N SER A 161 -8.11 -18.24 16.67
CA SER A 161 -7.17 -19.27 16.19
C SER A 161 -7.65 -20.71 16.45
N ARG A 162 -8.92 -20.91 16.70
CA ARG A 162 -9.48 -22.26 16.96
C ARG A 162 -9.46 -23.14 15.71
N THR A 163 -9.74 -22.55 14.57
CA THR A 163 -9.79 -23.22 13.26
C THR A 163 -9.08 -22.38 12.22
N THR A 164 -8.70 -22.97 11.10
CA THR A 164 -8.25 -22.22 9.92
C THR A 164 -9.44 -21.44 9.35
N HIS A 165 -9.20 -20.22 8.93
CA HIS A 165 -10.25 -19.31 8.46
C HIS A 165 -9.79 -18.49 7.25
N PRO A 166 -9.48 -19.17 6.12
CA PRO A 166 -9.12 -18.48 4.89
C PRO A 166 -10.30 -17.70 4.32
N PRO A 167 -10.04 -16.67 3.49
CA PRO A 167 -11.08 -15.86 2.86
C PRO A 167 -12.09 -16.71 2.10
N GLY A 168 -13.38 -16.37 2.20
CA GLY A 168 -14.47 -17.06 1.54
C GLY A 168 -14.85 -18.42 2.14
N SER A 169 -14.17 -18.88 3.19
CA SER A 169 -14.56 -20.10 3.93
C SER A 169 -15.77 -19.83 4.82
N SER A 170 -16.47 -20.93 5.22
CA SER A 170 -17.56 -20.86 6.20
C SER A 170 -17.05 -20.33 7.53
N GLU A 171 -15.89 -20.80 7.99
CA GLU A 171 -15.25 -20.42 9.22
C GLU A 171 -14.84 -18.94 9.23
N GLY A 172 -14.27 -18.44 8.11
CA GLY A 172 -13.95 -17.02 7.93
C GLY A 172 -15.19 -16.12 7.96
N ASN A 173 -16.28 -16.56 7.31
CA ASN A 173 -17.55 -15.84 7.32
C ASN A 173 -18.24 -15.87 8.68
N ASP A 174 -18.12 -16.97 9.43
CA ASP A 174 -18.65 -17.08 10.80
C ASP A 174 -17.89 -16.14 11.73
N LEU A 175 -16.56 -16.08 11.63
CA LEU A 175 -15.73 -15.15 12.38
C LEU A 175 -16.06 -13.69 12.04
N ALA A 176 -16.29 -13.35 10.77
CA ALA A 176 -16.72 -12.02 10.35
C ALA A 176 -18.04 -11.60 11.02
N ARG A 177 -19.03 -12.50 11.02
CA ARG A 177 -20.32 -12.27 11.71
C ARG A 177 -20.15 -12.10 13.21
N GLU A 178 -19.27 -12.88 13.83
CA GLU A 178 -18.99 -12.80 15.27
C GLU A 178 -18.35 -11.45 15.64
N ILE A 179 -17.42 -10.95 14.84
CA ILE A 179 -16.79 -9.63 15.03
C ILE A 179 -17.83 -8.51 14.87
N LEU A 180 -18.66 -8.57 13.81
CA LEU A 180 -19.73 -7.61 13.62
C LEU A 180 -20.68 -7.57 14.82
N GLN A 181 -21.10 -8.73 15.34
CA GLN A 181 -21.92 -8.81 16.53
C GLN A 181 -21.21 -8.27 17.78
N SER A 182 -19.89 -8.45 17.87
CA SER A 182 -19.11 -7.90 18.97
C SER A 182 -19.12 -6.37 18.93
N PHE A 183 -18.93 -5.76 17.78
CA PHE A 183 -19.04 -4.30 17.60
C PHE A 183 -20.44 -3.78 17.91
N GLN A 184 -21.50 -4.47 17.45
CA GLN A 184 -22.88 -4.11 17.73
C GLN A 184 -23.20 -4.10 19.25
N LYS A 185 -22.62 -5.03 20.01
CA LYS A 185 -22.79 -5.08 21.48
C LYS A 185 -22.11 -3.91 22.20
N LEU A 186 -21.07 -3.32 21.60
CA LEU A 186 -20.30 -2.22 22.17
C LEU A 186 -20.97 -0.84 22.04
N ARG A 187 -22.17 -0.77 21.45
CA ARG A 187 -22.91 0.50 21.22
C ARG A 187 -22.09 1.54 20.44
N MET A 188 -21.43 1.08 19.37
CA MET A 188 -20.78 1.95 18.40
C MET A 188 -21.84 2.79 17.67
N ASP A 189 -21.49 4.01 17.24
CA ASP A 189 -22.40 4.87 16.50
C ASP A 189 -22.82 4.23 15.17
N HIS A 190 -21.86 3.60 14.46
CA HIS A 190 -22.13 2.87 13.22
C HIS A 190 -21.40 1.54 13.20
N THR A 191 -22.03 0.51 12.63
CA THR A 191 -21.43 -0.80 12.35
C THR A 191 -21.94 -1.30 11.00
N TRP A 192 -21.03 -1.69 10.10
CA TRP A 192 -21.41 -2.19 8.77
C TRP A 192 -20.40 -3.17 8.22
N THR A 193 -20.76 -3.78 7.11
CA THR A 193 -19.90 -4.64 6.31
C THR A 193 -19.72 -4.02 4.94
N ASP A 194 -18.49 -3.93 4.46
CA ASP A 194 -18.15 -3.57 3.09
C ASP A 194 -17.63 -4.80 2.35
N SER A 195 -18.21 -5.11 1.21
CA SER A 195 -17.99 -6.38 0.51
C SER A 195 -17.39 -6.18 -0.85
N HIS A 196 -16.36 -6.96 -1.17
CA HIS A 196 -15.64 -6.94 -2.43
C HIS A 196 -15.58 -8.34 -3.06
N TYR A 197 -15.60 -8.42 -4.40
CA TYR A 197 -15.45 -9.67 -5.15
C TYR A 197 -14.06 -9.72 -5.76
N ALA A 198 -13.10 -10.25 -5.01
CA ALA A 198 -11.71 -10.34 -5.45
C ALA A 198 -11.37 -11.72 -6.00
N THR A 199 -10.40 -11.77 -6.90
CA THR A 199 -9.88 -13.02 -7.47
C THR A 199 -8.68 -13.50 -6.66
N LEU A 200 -8.86 -14.53 -5.85
CA LEU A 200 -7.82 -15.15 -5.04
C LEU A 200 -7.30 -16.44 -5.67
N GLN A 201 -6.06 -16.79 -5.38
CA GLN A 201 -5.45 -18.02 -5.86
C GLN A 201 -5.32 -19.06 -4.74
N PHE A 202 -5.80 -20.27 -4.99
CA PHE A 202 -5.75 -21.40 -4.06
C PHE A 202 -5.08 -22.63 -4.71
N PRO A 203 -4.63 -23.62 -3.91
CA PRO A 203 -4.19 -24.89 -4.45
C PRO A 203 -5.28 -25.55 -5.31
N SER A 204 -4.91 -26.09 -6.45
CA SER A 204 -5.87 -26.79 -7.31
C SER A 204 -6.39 -28.07 -6.64
N ARG A 205 -7.69 -28.31 -6.74
CA ARG A 205 -8.33 -29.52 -6.23
C ARG A 205 -8.06 -30.75 -7.09
N THR A 206 -7.68 -30.55 -8.35
CA THR A 206 -7.53 -31.63 -9.34
C THR A 206 -6.08 -32.02 -9.60
N LYS A 207 -5.16 -31.09 -9.49
CA LYS A 207 -3.73 -31.32 -9.75
C LYS A 207 -2.88 -30.68 -8.67
N ARG A 208 -2.04 -31.45 -7.99
CA ARG A 208 -1.12 -30.96 -6.95
C ARG A 208 0.13 -30.36 -7.57
N ASN A 209 0.73 -29.43 -6.85
CA ASN A 209 2.07 -28.95 -7.16
C ASN A 209 3.06 -30.12 -7.01
N ASP A 210 4.01 -30.23 -7.94
CA ASP A 210 4.97 -31.32 -8.01
C ASP A 210 6.42 -30.84 -8.15
N LEU A 211 7.34 -31.69 -7.72
CA LEU A 211 8.78 -31.47 -7.83
C LEU A 211 9.48 -32.77 -8.19
N TRP A 212 10.19 -32.79 -9.31
CA TRP A 212 10.84 -33.98 -9.85
C TRP A 212 12.29 -33.71 -10.18
N ILE A 213 13.14 -34.71 -9.96
CA ILE A 213 14.44 -34.79 -10.59
C ILE A 213 14.24 -35.49 -11.93
N VAL A 214 14.70 -34.88 -13.01
CA VAL A 214 14.56 -35.38 -14.38
C VAL A 214 15.94 -35.50 -15.04
N ASP A 215 16.04 -36.34 -16.05
CA ASP A 215 17.24 -36.43 -16.89
C ASP A 215 17.29 -35.26 -17.92
N GLU A 216 18.29 -35.28 -18.79
CA GLU A 216 18.47 -34.29 -19.87
C GLU A 216 17.34 -34.33 -20.92
N ASN A 217 16.61 -35.44 -21.05
CA ASN A 217 15.48 -35.64 -21.96
C ASN A 217 14.14 -35.30 -21.29
N GLY A 218 14.14 -34.96 -20.01
CA GLY A 218 12.93 -34.64 -19.24
C GLY A 218 12.21 -35.88 -18.68
N VAL A 219 12.87 -37.07 -18.69
CA VAL A 219 12.33 -38.27 -18.09
C VAL A 219 12.41 -38.17 -16.58
N GLU A 220 11.32 -38.48 -15.90
CA GLU A 220 11.20 -38.44 -14.44
C GLU A 220 12.05 -39.56 -13.81
N LEU A 221 12.98 -39.16 -12.93
CA LEU A 221 13.87 -40.09 -12.21
C LEU A 221 13.43 -40.30 -10.77
N GLU A 222 13.11 -39.18 -10.06
CA GLU A 222 12.80 -39.19 -8.63
C GLU A 222 11.79 -38.10 -8.30
N GLU A 223 10.71 -38.45 -7.63
CA GLU A 223 9.73 -37.50 -7.11
C GLU A 223 10.17 -36.98 -5.73
N ILE A 224 10.22 -35.68 -5.57
CA ILE A 224 10.43 -35.04 -4.27
C ILE A 224 9.07 -34.65 -3.73
N GLN A 225 8.63 -35.32 -2.67
CA GLN A 225 7.31 -35.14 -2.10
C GLN A 225 7.13 -33.73 -1.52
N LEU A 226 6.09 -33.04 -1.95
CA LEU A 226 5.64 -31.75 -1.42
C LEU A 226 4.37 -31.93 -0.59
N ASN A 227 4.20 -31.09 0.43
CA ASN A 227 2.93 -31.03 1.13
C ASN A 227 1.91 -30.26 0.25
N ALA A 228 0.74 -30.82 0.06
CA ALA A 228 -0.30 -30.25 -0.80
C ALA A 228 -0.87 -28.90 -0.28
N ALA A 229 -0.69 -28.61 1.00
CA ALA A 229 -1.12 -27.36 1.60
C ALA A 229 -0.11 -26.19 1.38
N ASP A 230 1.14 -26.53 1.02
CA ASP A 230 2.21 -25.54 0.88
C ASP A 230 2.19 -24.95 -0.54
N TYR A 231 1.88 -23.66 -0.66
CA TYR A 231 1.88 -22.97 -1.93
C TYR A 231 2.20 -21.46 -1.75
N CYS A 232 2.64 -20.83 -2.81
CA CYS A 232 2.70 -19.36 -2.89
C CYS A 232 1.47 -18.85 -3.64
N ALA A 233 0.65 -18.05 -2.97
CA ALA A 233 -0.48 -17.42 -3.64
C ALA A 233 0.00 -16.46 -4.74
N TYR A 234 -0.71 -16.45 -5.88
CA TYR A 234 -0.37 -15.70 -7.09
C TYR A 234 0.92 -16.14 -7.80
N SER A 235 1.43 -17.32 -7.49
CA SER A 235 2.48 -17.92 -8.31
C SER A 235 2.00 -18.14 -9.74
N ALA A 236 2.88 -17.94 -10.72
CA ALA A 236 2.57 -18.31 -12.10
C ALA A 236 2.29 -19.81 -12.18
N THR A 237 1.23 -20.17 -12.89
CA THR A 237 0.84 -21.57 -13.13
C THR A 237 1.61 -22.12 -14.32
N GLY A 238 2.18 -23.32 -14.17
CA GLY A 238 2.91 -23.99 -15.22
C GLY A 238 4.04 -24.86 -14.70
N THR A 239 4.85 -25.35 -15.63
CA THR A 239 6.03 -26.17 -15.33
C THR A 239 7.31 -25.45 -15.73
N ALA A 240 8.32 -25.51 -14.87
CA ALA A 240 9.66 -25.03 -15.15
C ALA A 240 10.68 -26.14 -14.95
N THR A 241 11.64 -26.25 -15.88
CA THR A 241 12.72 -27.25 -15.82
C THR A 241 14.06 -26.55 -15.96
N GLY A 242 14.97 -26.79 -15.01
CA GLY A 242 16.30 -26.19 -15.04
C GLY A 242 17.25 -26.79 -14.02
N GLY A 243 18.52 -26.43 -14.11
CA GLY A 243 19.49 -26.68 -13.05
C GLY A 243 19.13 -25.85 -11.80
N VAL A 244 19.44 -26.34 -10.61
CA VAL A 244 19.15 -25.63 -9.36
C VAL A 244 20.33 -24.76 -8.94
N MET A 245 20.09 -23.50 -8.68
CA MET A 245 21.11 -22.57 -8.21
C MET A 245 20.76 -22.00 -6.83
N TYR A 246 21.68 -22.17 -5.89
CA TYR A 246 21.57 -21.56 -4.57
C TYR A 246 21.84 -20.05 -4.66
N VAL A 247 20.87 -19.23 -4.28
CA VAL A 247 20.90 -17.78 -4.45
C VAL A 247 20.80 -17.01 -3.12
N ASN A 248 21.21 -17.63 -2.01
CA ASN A 248 21.15 -17.06 -0.67
C ASN A 248 19.73 -16.53 -0.33
N TYR A 249 19.54 -15.24 -0.08
CA TYR A 249 18.23 -14.63 0.18
C TYR A 249 17.52 -14.11 -1.08
N ALA A 250 18.12 -14.27 -2.26
CA ALA A 250 17.62 -13.72 -3.53
C ALA A 250 17.45 -12.18 -3.50
N ARG A 251 18.35 -11.47 -2.83
CA ARG A 251 18.47 -10.02 -2.90
C ARG A 251 19.13 -9.61 -4.21
N LEU A 252 19.00 -8.36 -4.63
CA LEU A 252 19.68 -7.85 -5.82
C LEU A 252 21.20 -8.05 -5.72
N GLU A 253 21.80 -7.73 -4.58
CA GLU A 253 23.21 -7.92 -4.28
C GLU A 253 23.69 -9.37 -4.36
N ASP A 254 22.80 -10.34 -4.02
CA ASP A 254 23.10 -11.77 -4.14
C ASP A 254 23.22 -12.15 -5.62
N PHE A 255 22.33 -11.66 -6.47
CA PHE A 255 22.41 -11.90 -7.93
C PHE A 255 23.61 -11.20 -8.57
N ASP A 256 23.96 -10.00 -8.14
CA ASP A 256 25.16 -9.29 -8.63
C ASP A 256 26.44 -10.03 -8.24
N THR A 257 26.47 -10.59 -7.03
CA THR A 257 27.57 -11.45 -6.58
C THR A 257 27.71 -12.70 -7.48
N LEU A 258 26.59 -13.37 -7.81
CA LEU A 258 26.61 -14.53 -8.71
C LEU A 258 27.10 -14.16 -10.12
N ARG A 259 26.67 -13.02 -10.67
CA ARG A 259 27.15 -12.51 -11.96
C ARG A 259 28.65 -12.22 -11.94
N SER A 260 29.14 -11.62 -10.85
CA SER A 260 30.58 -11.34 -10.68
C SER A 260 31.45 -12.61 -10.63
N LEU A 261 30.87 -13.72 -10.16
CA LEU A 261 31.50 -15.05 -10.16
C LEU A 261 31.42 -15.76 -11.54
N GLY A 262 30.83 -15.10 -12.53
CA GLY A 262 30.68 -15.67 -13.88
C GLY A 262 29.59 -16.74 -13.99
N MET A 263 28.64 -16.79 -13.02
CA MET A 263 27.57 -17.79 -13.03
C MET A 263 26.48 -17.43 -14.04
N SER A 264 26.07 -18.41 -14.86
CA SER A 264 24.93 -18.25 -15.76
C SER A 264 23.62 -18.50 -15.02
N LEU A 265 22.82 -17.45 -14.84
CA LEU A 265 21.54 -17.50 -14.12
C LEU A 265 20.38 -17.91 -15.03
N LYS A 266 20.52 -17.69 -16.34
CA LYS A 266 19.45 -17.88 -17.30
C LYS A 266 19.02 -19.35 -17.41
N GLY A 267 17.72 -19.61 -17.24
CA GLY A 267 17.15 -20.95 -17.35
C GLY A 267 17.34 -21.85 -16.12
N ALA A 268 17.92 -21.32 -15.02
CA ALA A 268 18.05 -22.04 -13.77
C ALA A 268 16.85 -21.82 -12.85
N ILE A 269 16.63 -22.73 -11.91
CA ILE A 269 15.66 -22.59 -10.80
C ILE A 269 16.42 -22.07 -9.59
N ALA A 270 15.93 -20.98 -8.99
CA ALA A 270 16.50 -20.40 -7.79
C ALA A 270 16.13 -21.24 -6.56
N LEU A 271 17.09 -21.48 -5.67
CA LEU A 271 16.86 -22.03 -4.33
C LEU A 271 17.23 -20.94 -3.32
N ALA A 272 16.21 -20.31 -2.72
CA ALA A 272 16.33 -19.13 -1.86
C ALA A 272 15.94 -19.42 -0.41
N ARG A 273 16.64 -18.80 0.53
CA ARG A 273 16.29 -18.81 1.95
C ARG A 273 15.15 -17.82 2.26
N VAL A 274 14.31 -18.15 3.23
CA VAL A 274 13.36 -17.20 3.86
C VAL A 274 14.16 -16.13 4.62
N GLY A 275 13.63 -14.92 4.72
CA GLY A 275 14.29 -13.81 5.42
C GLY A 275 15.20 -12.98 4.52
N GLY A 276 16.22 -12.37 5.10
CA GLY A 276 17.14 -11.47 4.38
C GLY A 276 16.56 -10.07 4.11
N GLY A 277 15.44 -9.70 4.74
CA GLY A 277 14.82 -8.38 4.58
C GLY A 277 14.05 -8.19 3.28
N VAL A 278 13.77 -9.26 2.53
CA VAL A 278 13.01 -9.25 1.27
C VAL A 278 11.86 -10.25 1.31
N SER A 279 10.69 -9.83 0.85
CA SER A 279 9.48 -10.66 0.75
C SER A 279 9.61 -11.75 -0.32
N PHE A 280 8.71 -12.73 -0.30
CA PHE A 280 8.67 -13.77 -1.34
C PHE A 280 8.42 -13.16 -2.73
N ALA A 281 7.54 -12.16 -2.83
CA ALA A 281 7.27 -11.45 -4.07
C ALA A 281 8.54 -10.79 -4.65
N GLU A 282 9.35 -10.15 -3.80
CA GLU A 282 10.62 -9.55 -4.21
C GLU A 282 11.63 -10.60 -4.66
N LYS A 283 11.77 -11.72 -3.90
CA LYS A 283 12.66 -12.83 -4.28
C LYS A 283 12.33 -13.35 -5.68
N VAL A 284 11.05 -13.57 -5.96
CA VAL A 284 10.58 -14.06 -7.27
C VAL A 284 10.81 -13.03 -8.36
N ARG A 285 10.54 -11.74 -8.09
CA ARG A 285 10.79 -10.65 -9.04
C ARG A 285 12.28 -10.51 -9.37
N HIS A 286 13.17 -10.60 -8.39
CA HIS A 286 14.62 -10.53 -8.61
C HIS A 286 15.11 -11.73 -9.41
N ALA A 287 14.67 -12.93 -9.10
CA ALA A 287 14.99 -14.14 -9.85
C ALA A 287 14.50 -14.04 -11.31
N GLN A 288 13.28 -13.57 -11.54
CA GLN A 288 12.73 -13.35 -12.88
C GLN A 288 13.56 -12.33 -13.67
N LYS A 289 13.93 -11.20 -13.07
CA LYS A 289 14.82 -10.20 -13.69
C LYS A 289 16.18 -10.75 -14.00
N ALA A 290 16.67 -11.71 -13.21
CA ALA A 290 17.94 -12.42 -13.46
C ALA A 290 17.85 -13.46 -14.58
N GLY A 291 16.66 -13.71 -15.15
CA GLY A 291 16.42 -14.68 -16.22
C GLY A 291 16.24 -16.12 -15.75
N MET A 292 15.97 -16.34 -14.46
CA MET A 292 15.64 -17.64 -13.91
C MET A 292 14.22 -18.05 -14.29
N VAL A 293 13.93 -19.36 -14.25
CA VAL A 293 12.66 -19.92 -14.74
C VAL A 293 11.72 -20.39 -13.63
N GLY A 294 12.18 -20.43 -12.39
CA GLY A 294 11.38 -20.81 -11.23
C GLY A 294 12.10 -20.49 -9.93
N VAL A 295 11.37 -20.48 -8.81
CA VAL A 295 11.92 -20.19 -7.48
C VAL A 295 11.39 -21.19 -6.45
N LEU A 296 12.30 -21.80 -5.68
CA LEU A 296 12.02 -22.60 -4.51
C LEU A 296 12.47 -21.82 -3.27
N ILE A 297 11.59 -21.68 -2.27
CA ILE A 297 11.85 -20.87 -1.07
C ILE A 297 11.76 -21.76 0.16
N TYR A 298 12.79 -21.74 1.03
CA TYR A 298 12.85 -22.62 2.19
C TYR A 298 13.28 -21.90 3.47
N PRO A 299 12.79 -22.33 4.67
CA PRO A 299 13.25 -21.84 5.96
C PRO A 299 14.58 -22.53 6.34
N ASP A 300 15.67 -21.74 6.46
CA ASP A 300 16.94 -22.25 6.97
C ASP A 300 16.95 -22.15 8.51
N PRO A 301 17.46 -23.18 9.25
CA PRO A 301 17.58 -23.13 10.70
C PRO A 301 18.48 -22.02 11.26
N ALA A 302 19.24 -21.34 10.41
CA ALA A 302 20.00 -20.14 10.79
C ALA A 302 19.10 -18.93 10.98
N ASP A 303 18.02 -18.84 10.20
CA ASP A 303 17.11 -17.71 10.13
C ASP A 303 15.80 -18.00 10.87
N VAL A 304 15.32 -19.24 10.79
CA VAL A 304 14.08 -19.71 11.40
C VAL A 304 14.40 -20.85 12.39
N PRO A 305 14.18 -20.67 13.70
CA PRO A 305 14.43 -21.73 14.69
C PRO A 305 13.67 -23.01 14.35
N GLN A 306 14.38 -24.12 14.24
CA GLN A 306 13.82 -25.43 13.81
C GLN A 306 13.95 -26.55 14.84
N ASP A 307 14.26 -26.30 16.09
CA ASP A 307 14.26 -27.33 17.14
C ASP A 307 12.87 -27.41 17.80
N PRO A 308 12.03 -28.42 17.48
CA PRO A 308 10.68 -28.52 18.06
C PRO A 308 10.71 -28.66 19.60
N ARG A 309 11.80 -29.17 20.18
CA ARG A 309 11.98 -29.28 21.63
C ARG A 309 12.22 -27.94 22.30
N ARG A 310 12.62 -26.93 21.51
CA ARG A 310 12.87 -25.54 21.95
C ARG A 310 11.88 -24.57 21.32
N LEU A 311 10.68 -25.05 21.01
CA LEU A 311 9.64 -24.26 20.36
C LEU A 311 10.05 -23.70 18.98
N GLY A 312 10.82 -24.49 18.23
CA GLY A 312 11.16 -24.19 16.84
C GLY A 312 10.21 -24.87 15.86
N LEU A 313 10.29 -24.47 14.59
CA LEU A 313 9.53 -25.05 13.50
C LEU A 313 10.02 -26.49 13.22
N SER A 314 9.11 -27.40 12.84
CA SER A 314 9.53 -28.72 12.34
C SER A 314 10.20 -28.55 10.97
N SER A 315 11.25 -29.38 10.72
CA SER A 315 11.97 -29.38 9.45
C SER A 315 11.14 -29.80 8.23
N ASP A 316 9.95 -30.39 8.47
CA ASP A 316 9.01 -30.80 7.42
C ASP A 316 8.03 -29.71 7.00
N VAL A 317 8.03 -28.57 7.70
CA VAL A 317 7.08 -27.49 7.48
C VAL A 317 7.69 -26.42 6.56
N ALA A 318 6.95 -26.01 5.54
CA ALA A 318 7.26 -24.86 4.73
C ALA A 318 6.54 -23.60 5.26
N ILE A 319 7.04 -22.43 4.88
CA ILE A 319 6.40 -21.14 5.14
C ILE A 319 5.75 -20.68 3.85
N SER A 320 4.45 -20.42 3.87
CA SER A 320 3.68 -19.97 2.72
C SER A 320 3.49 -18.45 2.75
N GLU A 321 3.64 -17.80 1.60
CA GLU A 321 3.42 -16.35 1.44
C GLU A 321 2.97 -16.05 0.00
N HIS A 322 2.28 -14.94 -0.23
CA HIS A 322 1.94 -14.51 -1.59
C HIS A 322 3.17 -13.99 -2.35
N VAL A 323 3.12 -14.06 -3.67
CA VAL A 323 4.22 -13.60 -4.55
C VAL A 323 3.80 -12.51 -5.54
N HIS A 324 2.65 -11.89 -5.33
CA HIS A 324 2.24 -10.68 -6.03
C HIS A 324 3.02 -9.49 -5.48
N LEU A 325 3.83 -8.83 -6.32
CA LEU A 325 4.55 -7.60 -5.96
C LEU A 325 3.63 -6.38 -6.14
N GLY A 326 2.60 -6.34 -5.37
CA GLY A 326 1.56 -5.33 -5.37
C GLY A 326 0.71 -5.47 -4.12
N SER A 327 -0.42 -4.80 -4.11
CA SER A 327 -1.43 -4.90 -3.06
C SER A 327 -2.81 -4.91 -3.73
N GLY A 328 -3.78 -5.56 -3.11
CA GLY A 328 -5.12 -5.68 -3.67
C GLY A 328 -5.29 -6.82 -4.69
N ASP A 329 -6.45 -6.85 -5.34
CA ASP A 329 -6.75 -7.82 -6.39
C ASP A 329 -5.87 -7.56 -7.62
N PRO A 330 -4.99 -8.50 -8.01
CA PRO A 330 -4.12 -8.29 -9.16
C PRO A 330 -4.84 -8.25 -10.51
N PHE A 331 -6.16 -8.49 -10.54
CA PHE A 331 -6.98 -8.45 -11.75
C PHE A 331 -7.84 -7.19 -11.88
N THR A 332 -7.87 -6.35 -10.85
CA THR A 332 -8.52 -5.04 -10.86
C THR A 332 -7.61 -3.92 -10.32
N PRO A 333 -6.32 -3.86 -10.71
CA PRO A 333 -5.37 -2.92 -10.11
C PRO A 333 -5.80 -1.47 -10.32
N GLY A 334 -5.93 -0.72 -9.22
CA GLY A 334 -6.35 0.68 -9.21
C GLY A 334 -7.86 0.91 -9.17
N PHE A 335 -8.66 -0.16 -9.08
CA PHE A 335 -10.12 -0.10 -9.01
C PHE A 335 -10.67 -1.13 -8.02
N PRO A 336 -11.64 -0.76 -7.18
CA PRO A 336 -12.23 -1.70 -6.23
C PRO A 336 -12.96 -2.84 -6.96
N SER A 337 -12.76 -4.06 -6.47
CA SER A 337 -13.37 -5.28 -7.01
C SER A 337 -14.83 -5.40 -6.58
N PHE A 338 -15.76 -5.06 -7.46
CA PHE A 338 -17.19 -5.24 -7.24
C PHE A 338 -17.75 -6.36 -8.13
N ASN A 339 -18.83 -6.98 -7.66
CA ASN A 339 -19.60 -7.91 -8.50
C ASN A 339 -20.15 -7.17 -9.72
N HIS A 340 -19.94 -7.71 -10.90
CA HIS A 340 -20.32 -7.07 -12.18
C HIS A 340 -19.48 -5.84 -12.56
N THR A 341 -18.20 -5.81 -12.19
CA THR A 341 -17.28 -4.77 -12.70
C THR A 341 -17.29 -4.81 -14.24
N GLN A 342 -17.64 -3.68 -14.85
CA GLN A 342 -17.75 -3.57 -16.33
C GLN A 342 -16.40 -3.29 -17.01
N PHE A 343 -15.34 -3.18 -16.24
CA PHE A 343 -14.01 -2.93 -16.78
C PHE A 343 -13.40 -4.22 -17.33
N PRO A 344 -12.68 -4.15 -18.46
CA PRO A 344 -11.93 -5.31 -18.93
C PRO A 344 -10.91 -5.68 -17.87
N PRO A 345 -10.73 -6.98 -17.57
CA PRO A 345 -9.78 -7.42 -16.58
C PRO A 345 -8.37 -6.97 -17.00
N MET A 346 -7.71 -6.23 -16.12
CA MET A 346 -6.32 -5.83 -16.27
C MET A 346 -5.47 -6.68 -15.31
N GLN A 347 -4.29 -7.06 -15.75
CA GLN A 347 -3.37 -7.78 -14.87
C GLN A 347 -2.36 -6.81 -14.27
N SER A 348 -2.14 -6.92 -12.97
CA SER A 348 -1.10 -6.18 -12.27
C SER A 348 0.29 -6.53 -12.84
N SER A 349 1.11 -5.51 -13.04
CA SER A 349 2.51 -5.66 -13.42
C SER A 349 3.36 -6.36 -12.36
N GLY A 350 2.84 -6.49 -11.14
CA GLY A 350 3.45 -7.19 -10.01
C GLY A 350 3.25 -8.70 -9.99
N LEU A 351 2.39 -9.25 -10.87
CA LEU A 351 2.23 -10.70 -10.98
C LEU A 351 3.51 -11.35 -11.53
N PRO A 352 4.00 -12.44 -10.92
CA PRO A 352 5.18 -13.14 -11.41
C PRO A 352 4.88 -13.89 -12.71
N LEU A 353 5.88 -13.93 -13.59
CA LEU A 353 5.84 -14.71 -14.85
C LEU A 353 6.47 -16.10 -14.70
N ILE A 354 7.11 -16.39 -13.58
CA ILE A 354 7.76 -17.66 -13.27
C ILE A 354 7.10 -18.31 -12.05
N PRO A 355 7.01 -19.65 -12.00
CA PRO A 355 6.45 -20.36 -10.87
C PRO A 355 7.32 -20.24 -9.62
N ALA A 356 6.67 -20.16 -8.47
CA ALA A 356 7.27 -20.13 -7.15
C ALA A 356 6.60 -21.15 -6.24
N GLN A 357 7.41 -21.88 -5.46
CA GLN A 357 6.93 -22.94 -4.55
C GLN A 357 7.69 -22.87 -3.23
N PRO A 358 7.01 -22.78 -2.08
CA PRO A 358 7.63 -22.92 -0.80
C PRO A 358 7.92 -24.42 -0.54
N ILE A 359 9.07 -24.68 0.03
CA ILE A 359 9.51 -26.04 0.38
C ILE A 359 10.00 -26.09 1.82
N SER A 360 9.92 -27.26 2.43
CA SER A 360 10.44 -27.49 3.78
C SER A 360 11.97 -27.54 3.81
N ALA A 361 12.54 -27.39 5.00
CA ALA A 361 13.98 -27.51 5.20
C ALA A 361 14.52 -28.92 4.82
N ASN A 362 13.71 -29.96 5.02
CA ASN A 362 14.07 -31.32 4.61
C ASN A 362 14.17 -31.47 3.09
N VAL A 363 13.19 -30.92 2.36
CA VAL A 363 13.21 -30.88 0.89
C VAL A 363 14.40 -30.08 0.39
N ALA A 364 14.65 -28.90 0.96
CA ALA A 364 15.81 -28.08 0.61
C ALA A 364 17.14 -28.81 0.89
N SER A 365 17.25 -29.53 2.01
CA SER A 365 18.43 -30.33 2.34
C SER A 365 18.69 -31.43 1.33
N THR A 366 17.64 -32.08 0.81
CA THR A 366 17.75 -33.09 -0.26
C THR A 366 18.31 -32.48 -1.54
N LEU A 367 17.85 -31.31 -1.94
CA LEU A 367 18.37 -30.62 -3.12
C LEU A 367 19.80 -30.13 -2.90
N LEU A 368 20.08 -29.48 -1.77
CA LEU A 368 21.40 -28.94 -1.44
C LEU A 368 22.50 -30.02 -1.41
N ARG A 369 22.18 -31.24 -0.96
CA ARG A 369 23.12 -32.37 -0.98
C ARG A 369 23.48 -32.84 -2.38
N GLN A 370 22.57 -32.65 -3.31
CA GLN A 370 22.76 -33.08 -4.71
C GLN A 370 23.39 -31.99 -5.57
N LEU A 371 23.58 -30.75 -5.04
CA LEU A 371 24.18 -29.67 -5.81
C LEU A 371 25.68 -29.92 -6.03
N GLU A 372 26.11 -29.64 -7.25
CA GLU A 372 27.51 -29.60 -7.68
C GLU A 372 27.83 -28.25 -8.33
N GLY A 373 29.01 -27.72 -8.07
CA GLY A 373 29.45 -26.45 -8.64
C GLY A 373 30.46 -25.72 -7.75
N PRO A 374 30.69 -24.43 -8.03
CA PRO A 374 31.58 -23.59 -7.24
C PRO A 374 31.13 -23.47 -5.77
N ALA A 375 32.08 -23.26 -4.87
CA ALA A 375 31.79 -23.01 -3.46
C ALA A 375 31.07 -21.68 -3.28
N CYS A 376 30.18 -21.60 -2.27
CA CYS A 376 29.48 -20.36 -1.95
C CYS A 376 30.43 -19.26 -1.48
N PRO A 377 30.05 -17.98 -1.69
CA PRO A 377 30.71 -16.84 -1.06
C PRO A 377 30.73 -16.96 0.48
N ARG A 378 31.70 -16.31 1.11
CA ARG A 378 31.76 -16.22 2.56
C ARG A 378 30.51 -15.54 3.11
N GLY A 379 29.90 -16.11 4.13
CA GLY A 379 28.68 -15.60 4.77
C GLY A 379 27.36 -16.09 4.16
N TRP A 380 27.40 -16.85 3.05
CA TRP A 380 26.20 -17.42 2.47
C TRP A 380 25.79 -18.79 3.09
N GLN A 381 26.66 -19.34 3.93
CA GLN A 381 26.39 -20.63 4.58
C GLN A 381 25.22 -20.52 5.58
N GLY A 382 24.13 -21.22 5.28
CA GLY A 382 23.06 -21.50 6.23
C GLY A 382 23.43 -22.62 7.22
N ARG A 383 22.52 -22.92 8.14
CA ARG A 383 22.70 -24.01 9.11
C ARG A 383 22.50 -25.40 8.49
N LEU A 384 21.63 -25.52 7.49
CA LEU A 384 21.46 -26.81 6.79
C LEU A 384 22.77 -27.31 6.19
N GLN A 385 23.59 -26.39 5.66
CA GLN A 385 24.87 -26.70 5.07
C GLN A 385 25.96 -27.05 6.10
N ASN A 386 25.89 -26.53 7.32
CA ASN A 386 26.86 -26.83 8.39
C ASN A 386 26.50 -28.03 9.26
N TYR A 387 25.22 -28.25 9.53
CA TYR A 387 24.75 -29.28 10.50
C TYR A 387 24.66 -30.69 9.91
N MET A 388 24.57 -30.81 8.56
CA MET A 388 24.30 -32.05 7.87
C MET A 388 25.45 -32.52 6.97
N TYR A 389 26.67 -32.03 7.15
CA TYR A 389 27.82 -32.31 6.27
C TYR A 389 27.56 -31.95 4.80
N VAL A 390 26.64 -31.00 4.54
CA VAL A 390 26.35 -30.50 3.19
C VAL A 390 27.32 -29.38 2.87
N ARG A 391 28.13 -29.55 1.84
CA ARG A 391 28.99 -28.45 1.37
C ARG A 391 28.14 -27.33 0.78
N CYS A 392 28.46 -26.07 1.09
CA CYS A 392 27.86 -24.94 0.42
C CYS A 392 28.44 -24.79 -0.98
N VAL A 393 27.62 -25.13 -1.98
CA VAL A 393 27.94 -25.00 -3.39
C VAL A 393 26.78 -24.30 -4.12
N LEU A 394 27.09 -23.61 -5.19
CA LEU A 394 26.13 -22.76 -5.89
C LEU A 394 25.24 -23.51 -6.90
N GLY A 395 25.63 -24.66 -7.38
CA GLY A 395 25.01 -25.33 -8.52
C GLY A 395 25.64 -24.85 -9.84
N PRO A 396 24.95 -24.94 -11.00
CA PRO A 396 23.60 -25.47 -11.25
C PRO A 396 23.49 -26.98 -11.45
N SER A 397 24.59 -27.71 -11.42
CA SER A 397 24.62 -29.17 -11.68
C SER A 397 24.14 -29.98 -10.49
N LEU A 398 23.61 -31.17 -10.76
CA LEU A 398 23.21 -32.13 -9.74
C LEU A 398 24.07 -33.40 -9.81
N THR A 399 24.35 -34.02 -8.67
CA THR A 399 25.07 -35.28 -8.55
C THR A 399 24.33 -36.44 -9.24
N GLY A 400 25.07 -37.43 -9.68
CA GLY A 400 24.50 -38.68 -10.24
C GLY A 400 24.37 -38.71 -11.77
N GLY A 401 24.99 -37.79 -12.47
CA GLY A 401 25.14 -37.81 -13.94
C GLY A 401 25.00 -36.44 -14.56
N SER A 402 25.73 -36.23 -15.66
CA SER A 402 25.64 -35.00 -16.47
C SER A 402 24.22 -34.84 -17.04
N GLY A 403 23.61 -33.65 -16.87
CA GLY A 403 22.33 -33.35 -17.48
C GLY A 403 21.10 -33.48 -16.56
N ARG A 404 21.25 -33.97 -15.31
CA ARG A 404 20.14 -33.97 -14.35
C ARG A 404 19.67 -32.55 -14.05
N ARG A 405 18.35 -32.37 -14.00
CA ARG A 405 17.67 -31.09 -13.75
C ARG A 405 16.54 -31.30 -12.76
N VAL A 406 16.01 -30.20 -12.24
CA VAL A 406 14.77 -30.21 -11.48
C VAL A 406 13.65 -29.68 -12.37
N ARG A 407 12.50 -30.37 -12.34
CA ARG A 407 11.24 -29.90 -12.90
C ARG A 407 10.31 -29.61 -11.75
N MET A 408 9.82 -28.40 -11.69
CA MET A 408 8.77 -27.97 -10.76
C MET A 408 7.49 -27.69 -11.51
N GLY A 409 6.36 -28.13 -10.97
CA GLY A 409 5.03 -27.85 -11.47
C GLY A 409 4.19 -27.13 -10.44
N VAL A 410 3.61 -25.98 -10.81
CA VAL A 410 2.67 -25.22 -9.99
C VAL A 410 1.34 -25.14 -10.71
N PHE A 411 0.27 -25.62 -10.05
CA PHE A 411 -1.06 -25.79 -10.63
C PHE A 411 -2.15 -25.16 -9.78
N ASN A 412 -1.86 -24.01 -9.17
CA ASN A 412 -2.85 -23.26 -8.40
C ASN A 412 -3.99 -22.75 -9.30
N SER A 413 -5.16 -22.55 -8.72
CA SER A 413 -6.36 -22.09 -9.43
C SER A 413 -6.85 -20.76 -8.89
N MET A 414 -7.19 -19.84 -9.81
CA MET A 414 -7.85 -18.57 -9.48
C MET A 414 -9.32 -18.80 -9.18
N THR A 415 -9.83 -18.20 -8.14
CA THR A 415 -11.22 -18.33 -7.69
C THR A 415 -11.75 -16.97 -7.27
N PRO A 416 -12.88 -16.50 -7.81
CA PRO A 416 -13.57 -15.34 -7.30
C PRO A 416 -14.10 -15.60 -5.89
N VAL A 417 -13.82 -14.70 -4.96
CA VAL A 417 -14.19 -14.81 -3.54
C VAL A 417 -14.89 -13.54 -3.09
N LEU A 418 -15.98 -13.69 -2.35
CA LEU A 418 -16.60 -12.57 -1.65
C LEU A 418 -15.84 -12.30 -0.34
N LEU A 419 -15.24 -11.13 -0.26
CA LEU A 419 -14.55 -10.62 0.91
C LEU A 419 -15.48 -9.71 1.70
N ASN A 420 -15.39 -9.75 3.03
CA ASN A 420 -16.21 -8.96 3.90
C ASN A 420 -15.34 -8.22 4.92
N ASN A 421 -15.06 -6.95 4.67
CA ASN A 421 -14.45 -6.07 5.66
C ASN A 421 -15.50 -5.62 6.68
N ILE A 422 -15.18 -5.68 7.98
CA ILE A 422 -16.11 -5.34 9.05
C ILE A 422 -15.70 -4.04 9.69
N PHE A 423 -16.61 -3.10 9.77
CA PHE A 423 -16.38 -1.75 10.26
C PHE A 423 -17.21 -1.43 11.49
N ALA A 424 -16.62 -0.62 12.37
CA ALA A 424 -17.32 0.06 13.46
C ALA A 424 -16.74 1.45 13.66
N SER A 425 -17.56 2.43 14.00
CA SER A 425 -17.09 3.80 14.23
C SER A 425 -17.67 4.42 15.48
N ILE A 426 -16.87 5.30 16.09
CA ILE A 426 -17.28 6.27 17.09
C ILE A 426 -17.13 7.64 16.44
N GLU A 427 -18.22 8.39 16.38
CA GLU A 427 -18.28 9.68 15.71
C GLU A 427 -17.62 10.78 16.53
N GLY A 428 -16.73 11.55 15.89
CA GLY A 428 -16.12 12.74 16.47
C GLY A 428 -17.13 13.87 16.61
N LYS A 429 -16.93 14.74 17.63
CA LYS A 429 -17.91 15.81 17.92
C LYS A 429 -17.60 17.13 17.23
N MET A 430 -16.32 17.39 16.87
CA MET A 430 -15.89 18.65 16.26
C MET A 430 -15.46 18.47 14.80
N GLU A 431 -14.72 17.40 14.51
CA GLU A 431 -14.21 17.04 13.18
C GLU A 431 -14.65 15.62 12.81
N PRO A 432 -15.99 15.34 12.71
CA PRO A 432 -16.50 13.98 12.47
C PRO A 432 -16.11 13.41 11.12
N ASP A 433 -15.71 14.25 10.18
CA ASP A 433 -15.25 13.85 8.85
C ASP A 433 -13.77 13.49 8.79
N GLN A 434 -13.03 13.57 9.89
CA GLN A 434 -11.64 13.14 10.02
C GLN A 434 -11.55 11.86 10.85
N TYR A 435 -10.89 10.83 10.32
CA TYR A 435 -10.86 9.49 10.88
C TYR A 435 -9.46 9.07 11.33
N ILE A 436 -9.37 8.57 12.56
CA ILE A 436 -8.23 7.77 13.02
C ILE A 436 -8.63 6.31 12.85
N ILE A 437 -7.89 5.59 12.02
CA ILE A 437 -8.24 4.24 11.58
C ILE A 437 -7.36 3.23 12.30
N MET A 438 -7.97 2.25 12.95
CA MET A 438 -7.31 1.08 13.53
C MET A 438 -7.76 -0.15 12.79
N GLY A 439 -6.84 -0.93 12.24
CA GLY A 439 -7.17 -2.11 11.46
C GLY A 439 -6.41 -3.35 11.89
N ALA A 440 -7.04 -4.50 11.68
CA ALA A 440 -6.44 -5.80 11.90
C ALA A 440 -6.89 -6.80 10.84
N GLN A 441 -5.94 -7.59 10.33
CA GLN A 441 -6.20 -8.73 9.47
C GLN A 441 -6.99 -9.79 10.22
N ARG A 442 -8.03 -10.34 9.57
CA ARG A 442 -8.87 -11.39 10.15
C ARG A 442 -8.56 -12.78 9.62
N ASP A 443 -8.26 -12.89 8.32
CA ASP A 443 -8.02 -14.17 7.66
C ASP A 443 -6.68 -14.81 8.02
N SER A 444 -6.59 -16.13 7.89
CA SER A 444 -5.33 -16.86 7.96
C SER A 444 -5.43 -18.23 7.26
N TRP A 445 -4.34 -18.64 6.57
CA TRP A 445 -4.23 -20.00 6.02
C TRP A 445 -4.08 -21.09 7.08
N GLY A 446 -3.51 -20.75 8.23
CA GLY A 446 -3.39 -21.61 9.40
C GLY A 446 -4.36 -21.21 10.51
N PRO A 447 -4.13 -21.68 11.74
CA PRO A 447 -4.87 -21.19 12.91
C PRO A 447 -4.69 -19.68 13.13
N GLY A 448 -3.52 -19.13 12.82
CA GLY A 448 -3.29 -17.72 12.76
C GLY A 448 -3.33 -16.98 14.10
N ALA A 449 -2.78 -17.57 15.16
CA ALA A 449 -2.79 -16.93 16.47
C ALA A 449 -2.06 -15.59 16.47
N VAL A 450 -0.87 -15.52 15.88
CA VAL A 450 -0.13 -14.27 15.69
C VAL A 450 -0.63 -13.53 14.45
N LYS A 451 -0.86 -14.27 13.36
CA LYS A 451 -1.18 -13.66 12.06
C LYS A 451 -2.47 -12.82 12.08
N SER A 452 -3.53 -13.37 12.70
CA SER A 452 -4.85 -12.70 12.76
C SER A 452 -5.40 -12.57 14.17
N GLY A 453 -5.09 -13.52 15.07
CA GLY A 453 -5.65 -13.59 16.41
C GLY A 453 -5.24 -12.42 17.30
N VAL A 454 -3.97 -12.10 17.34
CA VAL A 454 -3.42 -10.98 18.14
C VAL A 454 -4.02 -9.65 17.70
N GLY A 455 -3.98 -9.36 16.40
CA GLY A 455 -4.51 -8.11 15.86
C GLY A 455 -6.01 -7.96 16.11
N THR A 456 -6.78 -9.01 15.85
CA THR A 456 -8.23 -9.03 16.12
C THR A 456 -8.55 -8.84 17.60
N ALA A 457 -7.79 -9.45 18.50
CA ALA A 457 -7.99 -9.31 19.94
C ALA A 457 -7.71 -7.87 20.41
N LEU A 458 -6.62 -7.27 19.94
CA LEU A 458 -6.29 -5.87 20.23
C LEU A 458 -7.32 -4.92 19.67
N LEU A 459 -7.80 -5.14 18.43
CA LEU A 459 -8.84 -4.33 17.80
C LEU A 459 -10.14 -4.31 18.63
N LEU A 460 -10.61 -5.49 19.04
CA LEU A 460 -11.82 -5.61 19.85
C LEU A 460 -11.65 -5.02 21.25
N GLU A 461 -10.47 -5.16 21.85
CA GLU A 461 -10.18 -4.60 23.17
C GLU A 461 -10.09 -3.07 23.13
N LEU A 462 -9.42 -2.48 22.11
CA LEU A 462 -9.37 -1.03 21.92
C LEU A 462 -10.78 -0.48 21.63
N ALA A 463 -11.56 -1.14 20.79
CA ALA A 463 -12.94 -0.76 20.50
C ALA A 463 -13.80 -0.74 21.79
N ARG A 464 -13.69 -1.78 22.62
CA ARG A 464 -14.35 -1.88 23.91
C ARG A 464 -13.90 -0.75 24.86
N THR A 465 -12.61 -0.50 24.92
CA THR A 465 -12.01 0.52 25.78
C THR A 465 -12.51 1.91 25.40
N PHE A 466 -12.39 2.31 24.13
CA PHE A 466 -12.86 3.63 23.66
C PHE A 466 -14.38 3.78 23.79
N SER A 467 -15.16 2.73 23.50
CA SER A 467 -16.60 2.75 23.74
C SER A 467 -16.92 2.99 25.23
N SER A 468 -16.20 2.33 26.14
CA SER A 468 -16.37 2.52 27.58
C SER A 468 -15.98 3.95 28.02
N MET A 469 -14.90 4.50 27.43
CA MET A 469 -14.47 5.89 27.70
C MET A 469 -15.53 6.88 27.26
N VAL A 470 -16.11 6.73 26.07
CA VAL A 470 -17.18 7.60 25.56
C VAL A 470 -18.42 7.53 26.47
N GLN A 471 -18.80 6.34 26.91
CA GLN A 471 -19.93 6.18 27.86
C GLN A 471 -19.65 6.82 29.23
N ASN A 472 -18.42 7.14 29.56
CA ASN A 472 -18.00 7.75 30.81
C ASN A 472 -17.45 9.19 30.66
N GLY A 473 -17.83 9.88 29.55
CA GLY A 473 -17.59 11.32 29.39
C GLY A 473 -16.39 11.70 28.52
N PHE A 474 -15.78 10.76 27.80
CA PHE A 474 -14.84 11.11 26.76
C PHE A 474 -15.58 11.53 25.48
N TYR A 475 -15.27 12.70 24.95
CA TYR A 475 -15.81 13.21 23.68
C TYR A 475 -14.66 13.38 22.69
N PRO A 476 -14.47 12.42 21.76
CA PRO A 476 -13.39 12.56 20.76
C PRO A 476 -13.70 13.74 19.84
N ARG A 477 -12.69 14.54 19.53
CA ARG A 477 -12.80 15.61 18.53
C ARG A 477 -13.00 15.01 17.13
N ARG A 478 -12.24 13.94 16.80
CA ARG A 478 -12.23 13.24 15.49
C ARG A 478 -12.79 11.83 15.62
N SER A 479 -13.34 11.34 14.54
CA SER A 479 -13.94 10.00 14.49
C SER A 479 -12.90 8.89 14.64
N LEU A 480 -13.25 7.83 15.35
CA LEU A 480 -12.49 6.61 15.46
C LEU A 480 -13.12 5.54 14.56
N LEU A 481 -12.31 4.89 13.74
CA LEU A 481 -12.74 3.82 12.84
C LEU A 481 -11.99 2.54 13.15
N PHE A 482 -12.72 1.48 13.48
CA PHE A 482 -12.20 0.14 13.76
C PHE A 482 -12.54 -0.77 12.59
N VAL A 483 -11.54 -1.45 12.06
CA VAL A 483 -11.73 -2.27 10.84
C VAL A 483 -11.11 -3.65 10.99
N SER A 484 -11.89 -4.68 10.69
CA SER A 484 -11.39 -6.05 10.53
C SER A 484 -11.30 -6.37 9.05
N TRP A 485 -10.06 -6.45 8.53
CA TRP A 485 -9.76 -6.67 7.12
C TRP A 485 -9.80 -8.14 6.75
N ASP A 486 -10.29 -8.44 5.52
CA ASP A 486 -10.29 -9.77 4.93
C ASP A 486 -9.15 -9.93 3.91
N ALA A 487 -8.75 -11.15 3.63
CA ALA A 487 -7.76 -11.53 2.61
C ALA A 487 -6.40 -10.81 2.73
N GLY A 488 -5.92 -10.61 3.94
CA GLY A 488 -4.59 -10.03 4.20
C GLY A 488 -3.45 -10.92 3.74
N ASP A 489 -3.59 -12.25 3.86
CA ASP A 489 -2.59 -13.24 3.43
C ASP A 489 -2.35 -13.25 1.91
N PHE A 490 -3.25 -12.67 1.14
CA PHE A 490 -3.17 -12.55 -0.31
C PHE A 490 -2.60 -11.22 -0.80
N GLY A 491 -1.96 -10.45 0.10
CA GLY A 491 -1.39 -9.13 -0.21
C GLY A 491 -2.33 -7.99 0.13
N ASN A 492 -2.89 -8.01 1.35
CA ASN A 492 -3.76 -6.97 1.90
C ASN A 492 -4.96 -6.63 0.99
N VAL A 493 -5.57 -7.67 0.37
CA VAL A 493 -6.60 -7.46 -0.67
C VAL A 493 -7.77 -6.67 -0.11
N GLY A 494 -8.40 -7.09 0.98
CA GLY A 494 -9.57 -6.39 1.52
C GLY A 494 -9.31 -4.94 1.89
N ALA A 495 -8.16 -4.63 2.48
CA ALA A 495 -7.76 -3.27 2.81
C ALA A 495 -7.52 -2.42 1.56
N THR A 496 -6.88 -3.00 0.54
CA THR A 496 -6.53 -2.26 -0.69
C THR A 496 -7.76 -1.99 -1.54
N GLU A 497 -8.67 -2.97 -1.69
CA GLU A 497 -9.94 -2.77 -2.41
C GLU A 497 -10.76 -1.63 -1.79
N TRP A 498 -10.76 -1.54 -0.45
CA TRP A 498 -11.39 -0.41 0.24
C TRP A 498 -10.65 0.89 -0.05
N LEU A 499 -9.31 0.90 0.03
CA LEU A 499 -8.50 2.09 -0.29
C LEU A 499 -8.79 2.59 -1.72
N GLU A 500 -8.88 1.70 -2.70
CA GLU A 500 -9.16 2.03 -4.10
C GLU A 500 -10.54 2.67 -4.27
N GLY A 501 -11.54 2.23 -3.51
CA GLY A 501 -12.87 2.81 -3.52
C GLY A 501 -12.93 4.25 -2.97
N TYR A 502 -12.01 4.62 -2.08
CA TYR A 502 -12.01 5.91 -1.40
C TYR A 502 -10.78 6.76 -1.66
N LEU A 503 -9.91 6.36 -2.60
CA LEU A 503 -8.59 6.96 -2.85
C LEU A 503 -8.65 8.48 -3.07
N SER A 504 -9.67 8.99 -3.75
CA SER A 504 -9.86 10.42 -4.02
C SER A 504 -10.17 11.26 -2.77
N MET A 505 -10.64 10.63 -1.69
CA MET A 505 -11.10 11.33 -0.47
C MET A 505 -10.22 11.07 0.76
N LEU A 506 -9.47 9.97 0.78
CA LEU A 506 -8.69 9.56 1.94
C LEU A 506 -7.75 10.63 2.45
N HIS A 507 -7.06 11.33 1.56
CA HIS A 507 -6.11 12.39 1.92
C HIS A 507 -6.77 13.61 2.61
N LEU A 508 -8.10 13.73 2.56
CA LEU A 508 -8.86 14.78 3.25
C LEU A 508 -9.50 14.28 4.54
N LYS A 509 -9.61 12.96 4.72
CA LYS A 509 -10.39 12.35 5.77
C LYS A 509 -9.59 11.44 6.71
N ALA A 510 -8.62 10.69 6.20
CA ALA A 510 -7.81 9.79 7.01
C ALA A 510 -6.63 10.54 7.64
N VAL A 511 -6.64 10.64 8.95
CA VAL A 511 -5.58 11.32 9.73
C VAL A 511 -4.37 10.42 9.90
N ALA A 512 -4.60 9.17 10.33
CA ALA A 512 -3.58 8.15 10.48
C ALA A 512 -4.20 6.75 10.47
N TYR A 513 -3.40 5.76 10.10
CA TYR A 513 -3.75 4.34 10.15
C TYR A 513 -2.83 3.59 11.11
N PHE A 514 -3.40 2.79 12.00
CA PHE A 514 -2.72 1.90 12.93
C PHE A 514 -2.98 0.45 12.53
N SER A 515 -1.95 -0.24 12.05
CA SER A 515 -2.02 -1.68 11.86
C SER A 515 -1.73 -2.39 13.18
N LEU A 516 -2.62 -3.28 13.57
CA LEU A 516 -2.49 -4.12 14.75
C LEU A 516 -1.97 -5.52 14.42
N ASP A 517 -1.58 -5.74 13.16
CA ASP A 517 -1.16 -7.03 12.63
C ASP A 517 0.13 -7.50 13.29
N GLN A 518 0.15 -8.76 13.71
CA GLN A 518 1.33 -9.42 14.26
C GLN A 518 2.03 -8.64 15.38
N ALA A 519 1.26 -7.88 16.17
CA ALA A 519 1.80 -6.97 17.18
C ALA A 519 2.57 -7.67 18.31
N ILE A 520 2.34 -9.00 18.52
CA ILE A 520 2.99 -9.77 19.59
C ILE A 520 3.58 -11.05 19.01
N MET A 521 4.89 -11.10 18.87
CA MET A 521 5.66 -12.28 18.48
C MET A 521 6.75 -12.65 19.50
N GLY A 522 7.00 -11.78 20.48
CA GLY A 522 7.98 -11.88 21.54
C GLY A 522 7.64 -10.92 22.67
N ASP A 523 8.56 -10.74 23.61
CA ASP A 523 8.39 -9.91 24.79
C ASP A 523 9.61 -9.06 25.15
N ASP A 524 10.72 -9.13 24.40
CA ASP A 524 11.97 -8.47 24.74
C ASP A 524 12.34 -7.25 23.88
N GLU A 525 11.92 -7.16 22.63
CA GLU A 525 12.23 -6.03 21.73
C GLU A 525 10.97 -5.40 21.15
N LEU A 526 10.71 -4.12 21.50
CA LEU A 526 9.67 -3.33 20.85
C LEU A 526 10.23 -2.63 19.62
N SER A 527 9.67 -2.95 18.45
CA SER A 527 9.94 -2.29 17.16
C SER A 527 8.74 -1.48 16.70
N ALA A 528 8.99 -0.28 16.17
CA ALA A 528 7.99 0.54 15.50
C ALA A 528 8.35 0.68 14.02
N TYR A 529 7.38 0.46 13.14
CA TYR A 529 7.49 0.71 11.70
C TYR A 529 6.47 1.77 11.34
N ALA A 530 6.92 2.92 10.84
CA ALA A 530 6.00 4.04 10.68
C ALA A 530 6.41 5.03 9.59
N SER A 531 5.43 5.83 9.16
CA SER A 531 5.68 7.10 8.49
C SER A 531 6.48 8.02 9.39
N PRO A 532 7.47 8.76 8.86
CA PRO A 532 8.22 9.77 9.61
C PRO A 532 7.35 10.82 10.32
N LEU A 533 6.16 11.13 9.82
CA LEU A 533 5.23 12.07 10.46
C LEU A 533 4.81 11.66 11.88
N LEU A 534 4.85 10.35 12.18
CA LEU A 534 4.39 9.76 13.43
C LEU A 534 5.50 9.57 14.48
N VAL A 535 6.76 9.85 14.13
CA VAL A 535 7.92 9.55 14.98
C VAL A 535 7.80 10.21 16.37
N ASP A 536 7.53 11.52 16.41
CA ASP A 536 7.42 12.26 17.67
C ASP A 536 6.26 11.74 18.53
N LEU A 537 5.14 11.36 17.91
CA LEU A 537 3.99 10.78 18.59
C LEU A 537 4.35 9.42 19.23
N ILE A 538 5.03 8.55 18.47
CA ILE A 538 5.48 7.23 18.91
C ILE A 538 6.46 7.36 20.07
N GLU A 539 7.50 8.17 19.92
CA GLU A 539 8.49 8.40 20.96
C GLU A 539 7.88 9.00 22.22
N GLY A 540 6.93 9.93 22.06
CA GLY A 540 6.20 10.52 23.16
C GLY A 540 5.36 9.51 23.94
N ALA A 541 4.67 8.59 23.24
CA ALA A 541 3.89 7.53 23.85
C ALA A 541 4.79 6.53 24.59
N ILE A 542 5.88 6.11 23.96
CA ILE A 542 6.84 5.18 24.57
C ILE A 542 7.45 5.76 25.85
N LYS A 543 7.88 7.03 25.84
CA LYS A 543 8.40 7.71 27.03
C LYS A 543 7.39 7.75 28.19
N GLN A 544 6.09 7.82 27.90
CA GLN A 544 5.04 7.87 28.93
C GLN A 544 4.67 6.49 29.49
N VAL A 545 4.72 5.46 28.69
CA VAL A 545 4.36 4.09 29.10
C VAL A 545 5.55 3.36 29.72
N CYS A 546 6.76 3.57 29.21
CA CYS A 546 7.96 2.82 29.57
C CYS A 546 8.79 3.42 30.71
N VAL A 547 8.32 4.44 31.40
CA VAL A 547 9.06 5.11 32.53
C VAL A 547 9.27 4.19 33.74
N ILE A 548 8.59 3.04 33.84
CA ILE A 548 8.63 2.13 35.00
C ILE A 548 9.32 0.79 34.67
N GLY A 549 10.42 0.81 33.97
CA GLY A 549 11.38 -0.31 33.97
C GLY A 549 10.98 -1.60 33.24
N THR A 550 9.91 -1.63 32.47
CA THR A 550 9.41 -2.84 31.78
C THR A 550 9.59 -2.85 30.26
N CYS A 551 9.98 -1.73 29.65
CA CYS A 551 10.28 -1.71 28.21
C CYS A 551 11.78 -1.74 27.97
N VAL A 552 12.27 -2.84 27.47
CA VAL A 552 13.64 -2.99 27.01
C VAL A 552 13.76 -2.37 25.63
N CYS A 553 14.69 -1.43 25.51
CA CYS A 553 15.27 -0.85 24.30
C CYS A 553 14.33 -0.67 23.10
N VAL A 554 13.80 0.56 22.94
CA VAL A 554 13.18 0.96 21.68
C VAL A 554 14.25 1.01 20.60
N SER A 555 14.18 0.11 19.66
CA SER A 555 14.86 0.26 18.38
C SER A 555 14.31 1.51 17.69
N VAL A 556 15.19 2.29 17.05
CA VAL A 556 14.81 3.45 16.22
C VAL A 556 13.61 3.10 15.34
N VAL A 557 12.67 4.04 15.16
CA VAL A 557 11.54 3.87 14.25
C VAL A 557 12.06 3.47 12.86
N LYS A 558 11.60 2.33 12.39
CA LYS A 558 12.01 1.72 11.11
C LYS A 558 11.02 2.11 10.01
N PRO A 559 11.44 2.16 8.74
CA PRO A 559 10.52 2.37 7.63
C PRO A 559 9.56 1.20 7.49
N LEU A 560 8.35 1.49 6.99
CA LEU A 560 7.36 0.47 6.63
C LEU A 560 7.91 -0.48 5.56
N TYR A 561 7.49 -1.75 5.61
CA TYR A 561 7.90 -2.79 4.67
C TYR A 561 6.69 -3.34 3.88
N LEU A 562 6.94 -3.90 2.70
CA LEU A 562 5.93 -4.23 1.69
C LEU A 562 4.74 -5.08 2.22
N ASN A 563 5.03 -6.07 3.06
CA ASN A 563 3.99 -6.98 3.59
C ASN A 563 3.36 -6.48 4.91
N SER A 564 3.68 -5.26 5.35
CA SER A 564 3.01 -4.62 6.47
C SER A 564 1.57 -4.26 6.09
N GLY A 565 0.62 -4.46 6.99
CA GLY A 565 -0.74 -3.97 6.84
C GLY A 565 -0.83 -2.44 6.70
N ALA A 566 0.18 -1.72 7.22
CA ALA A 566 0.28 -0.26 7.15
C ALA A 566 0.86 0.26 5.82
N TYR A 567 1.62 -0.57 5.08
CA TYR A 567 2.37 -0.10 3.90
C TYR A 567 1.49 0.47 2.80
N SER A 568 0.38 -0.20 2.48
CA SER A 568 -0.54 0.24 1.42
C SER A 568 -1.20 1.58 1.75
N PHE A 569 -1.46 1.86 3.03
CA PHE A 569 -2.02 3.14 3.44
C PHE A 569 -1.08 4.30 3.14
N THR A 570 0.23 4.15 3.39
CA THR A 570 1.22 5.20 3.10
C THR A 570 1.64 5.19 1.63
N ALA A 571 2.11 4.07 1.10
CA ALA A 571 2.74 4.02 -0.22
C ALA A 571 1.74 4.12 -1.39
N PHE A 572 0.50 3.67 -1.20
CA PHE A 572 -0.58 3.72 -2.19
C PHE A 572 -1.62 4.80 -1.87
N GLY A 573 -2.12 4.85 -0.61
CA GLY A 573 -3.20 5.74 -0.20
C GLY A 573 -2.75 7.16 0.21
N GLY A 574 -1.47 7.36 0.53
CA GLY A 574 -0.95 8.64 1.00
C GLY A 574 -1.48 9.04 2.37
N VAL A 575 -1.63 8.07 3.27
CA VAL A 575 -2.08 8.24 4.65
C VAL A 575 -0.93 7.90 5.59
N PRO A 576 -0.63 8.74 6.61
CA PRO A 576 0.33 8.39 7.64
C PRO A 576 -0.04 7.07 8.32
N ALA A 577 0.85 6.09 8.32
CA ALA A 577 0.54 4.78 8.86
C ALA A 577 1.67 4.23 9.73
N MET A 578 1.30 3.34 10.65
CA MET A 578 2.25 2.70 11.55
C MET A 578 1.83 1.29 11.97
N GLU A 579 2.82 0.56 12.47
CA GLU A 579 2.69 -0.78 13.08
C GLU A 579 3.65 -0.88 14.25
N LEU A 580 3.20 -1.45 15.37
CA LEU A 580 4.02 -1.77 16.53
C LEU A 580 4.15 -3.29 16.66
N ARG A 581 5.34 -3.74 17.05
CA ARG A 581 5.61 -5.17 17.19
C ARG A 581 6.55 -5.44 18.37
N PHE A 582 6.16 -6.37 19.23
CA PHE A 582 7.07 -7.00 20.16
C PHE A 582 7.65 -8.25 19.52
N ASP A 583 8.96 -8.26 19.38
CA ASP A 583 9.75 -9.39 18.87
C ASP A 583 10.61 -10.00 19.98
N GLU A 584 11.28 -11.10 19.70
CA GLU A 584 12.33 -11.65 20.51
C GLU A 584 13.66 -11.60 19.73
N SER A 585 14.63 -10.89 20.29
CA SER A 585 15.92 -10.60 19.63
C SER A 585 16.75 -11.85 19.35
N VAL A 586 16.64 -12.86 20.21
CA VAL A 586 17.46 -14.10 20.15
C VAL A 586 16.74 -15.23 19.43
N ARG A 587 15.42 -15.26 19.44
CA ARG A 587 14.62 -16.37 18.94
C ARG A 587 13.34 -15.87 18.30
N ALA A 588 13.42 -15.45 17.04
CA ALA A 588 12.24 -15.03 16.29
C ALA A 588 11.10 -16.08 16.36
N TYR A 589 9.85 -15.63 16.42
CA TYR A 589 8.68 -16.49 16.38
C TYR A 589 8.60 -17.21 15.02
N PRO A 590 8.71 -18.56 14.97
CA PRO A 590 8.93 -19.26 13.71
C PRO A 590 7.65 -19.74 13.02
N PHE A 591 6.46 -19.54 13.62
CA PHE A 591 5.23 -20.23 13.21
C PHE A 591 4.32 -19.38 12.33
N VAL A 592 4.58 -18.06 12.16
CA VAL A 592 3.80 -17.19 11.26
C VAL A 592 3.76 -17.77 9.86
N ASN A 593 2.61 -17.68 9.19
CA ASN A 593 2.38 -18.23 7.85
C ASN A 593 2.57 -19.75 7.75
N THR A 594 2.35 -20.47 8.86
CA THR A 594 2.35 -21.93 8.91
C THR A 594 1.09 -22.48 9.60
N GLN A 595 0.84 -23.79 9.44
CA GLN A 595 -0.23 -24.50 10.14
C GLN A 595 0.02 -24.64 11.66
N TRP A 596 1.16 -24.14 12.15
CA TRP A 596 1.58 -24.27 13.54
C TRP A 596 1.41 -22.99 14.34
N ASP A 597 0.92 -21.92 13.73
CA ASP A 597 0.64 -20.64 14.41
C ASP A 597 -0.63 -20.76 15.27
N SER A 598 -0.47 -21.26 16.49
CA SER A 598 -1.57 -21.52 17.43
C SER A 598 -1.40 -20.74 18.74
N ALA A 599 -2.54 -20.44 19.40
CA ALA A 599 -2.54 -19.74 20.70
C ALA A 599 -1.72 -20.46 21.78
N SER A 600 -1.71 -21.79 21.77
CA SER A 600 -0.94 -22.56 22.75
C SER A 600 0.56 -22.35 22.57
N ARG A 601 1.05 -22.33 21.34
CA ARG A 601 2.46 -22.07 21.04
C ARG A 601 2.88 -20.64 21.33
N LEU A 602 2.01 -19.68 21.04
CA LEU A 602 2.24 -18.28 21.38
C LEU A 602 2.33 -18.11 22.90
N GLN A 603 1.41 -18.69 23.66
CA GLN A 603 1.40 -18.64 25.11
C GLN A 603 2.63 -19.34 25.73
N GLU A 604 3.01 -20.50 25.19
CA GLU A 604 4.20 -21.24 25.62
C GLU A 604 5.49 -20.43 25.33
N ARG A 605 5.52 -19.72 24.18
CA ARG A 605 6.64 -18.86 23.80
C ARG A 605 6.82 -17.69 24.74
N LEU A 606 5.72 -17.02 25.08
CA LEU A 606 5.69 -15.85 25.95
C LEU A 606 5.66 -16.23 27.45
N GLN A 607 5.75 -17.50 27.80
CA GLN A 607 5.82 -17.97 29.20
C GLN A 607 4.72 -17.39 30.11
N GLY A 608 3.52 -17.14 29.55
CA GLY A 608 2.42 -16.55 30.27
C GLY A 608 2.35 -15.02 30.22
N GLN A 609 3.28 -14.32 29.58
CA GLN A 609 3.33 -12.87 29.50
C GLN A 609 2.41 -12.26 28.43
N LEU A 610 1.65 -13.08 27.68
CA LEU A 610 0.82 -12.63 26.57
C LEU A 610 -0.12 -11.45 26.95
N SER A 611 -0.80 -11.56 28.07
CA SER A 611 -1.74 -10.53 28.52
C SER A 611 -1.02 -9.22 28.88
N SER A 612 0.13 -9.30 29.54
CA SER A 612 0.91 -8.14 29.95
C SER A 612 1.50 -7.40 28.73
N VAL A 613 2.07 -8.14 27.77
CA VAL A 613 2.60 -7.56 26.51
C VAL A 613 1.46 -6.97 25.70
N GLY A 614 0.33 -7.66 25.60
CA GLY A 614 -0.85 -7.17 24.89
C GLY A 614 -1.41 -5.89 25.50
N ARG A 615 -1.45 -5.79 26.84
CA ARG A 615 -1.83 -4.56 27.53
C ARG A 615 -0.87 -3.41 27.20
N THR A 616 0.43 -3.66 27.21
CA THR A 616 1.42 -2.64 26.89
C THR A 616 1.24 -2.09 25.47
N ILE A 617 1.02 -2.95 24.47
CA ILE A 617 0.70 -2.51 23.10
C ILE A 617 -0.63 -1.74 23.07
N GLY A 618 -1.67 -2.28 23.72
CA GLY A 618 -2.97 -1.60 23.80
C GLY A 618 -2.88 -0.21 24.44
N GLU A 619 -2.05 -0.05 25.49
CA GLU A 619 -1.81 1.24 26.12
C GLU A 619 -1.03 2.20 25.20
N LEU A 620 0.01 1.72 24.51
CA LEU A 620 0.78 2.52 23.55
C LEU A 620 -0.10 3.02 22.39
N VAL A 621 -0.78 2.10 21.72
CA VAL A 621 -1.69 2.45 20.60
C VAL A 621 -2.83 3.34 21.10
N GLY A 622 -3.47 2.96 22.22
CA GLY A 622 -4.56 3.72 22.79
C GLY A 622 -4.17 5.16 23.14
N LEU A 623 -2.97 5.38 23.71
CA LEU A 623 -2.47 6.71 24.01
C LEU A 623 -2.22 7.55 22.75
N MET A 624 -1.65 6.97 21.69
CA MET A 624 -1.43 7.67 20.43
C MET A 624 -2.75 8.03 19.75
N VAL A 625 -3.70 7.09 19.69
CA VAL A 625 -5.06 7.30 19.16
C VAL A 625 -5.80 8.36 19.97
N LEU A 626 -5.67 8.33 21.31
CA LEU A 626 -6.26 9.31 22.19
C LEU A 626 -5.76 10.74 21.88
N ARG A 627 -4.45 10.90 21.70
CA ARG A 627 -3.87 12.19 21.32
C ARG A 627 -4.33 12.67 19.95
N LEU A 628 -4.36 11.81 18.95
CA LEU A 628 -4.85 12.15 17.60
C LEU A 628 -6.34 12.52 17.61
N SER A 629 -7.13 11.90 18.50
CA SER A 629 -8.57 12.14 18.57
C SER A 629 -8.97 13.29 19.50
N HIS A 630 -8.06 13.75 20.38
CA HIS A 630 -8.35 14.78 21.39
C HIS A 630 -7.64 16.12 21.10
N ASP A 631 -6.33 16.08 20.74
CA ASP A 631 -5.53 17.29 20.59
C ASP A 631 -6.10 18.18 19.47
N ALA A 632 -6.20 19.49 19.70
CA ALA A 632 -6.69 20.44 18.71
C ALA A 632 -5.79 20.45 17.47
N VAL A 633 -4.46 20.56 17.66
CA VAL A 633 -3.46 20.43 16.61
C VAL A 633 -2.99 18.98 16.54
N LEU A 634 -2.96 18.41 15.33
CA LEU A 634 -2.50 17.04 15.11
C LEU A 634 -1.02 16.91 15.51
N PRO A 635 -0.68 15.93 16.36
CA PRO A 635 0.70 15.67 16.79
C PRO A 635 1.50 14.93 15.70
N LEU A 636 1.53 15.49 14.49
CA LEU A 636 2.27 14.98 13.34
C LEU A 636 3.34 16.02 12.95
N ASP A 637 4.58 15.58 12.75
CA ASP A 637 5.69 16.49 12.46
C ASP A 637 6.22 16.35 11.02
N PRO A 638 5.89 17.26 10.10
CA PRO A 638 6.39 17.24 8.73
C PRO A 638 7.92 17.48 8.64
N THR A 639 8.56 18.01 9.68
CA THR A 639 10.01 18.26 9.69
C THR A 639 10.82 16.96 9.75
N CYS A 640 10.24 15.84 10.21
CA CYS A 640 10.92 14.55 10.29
C CYS A 640 11.36 14.00 8.93
N TYR A 641 10.64 14.34 7.85
CA TYR A 641 11.06 14.00 6.49
C TYR A 641 12.34 14.72 6.02
N SER A 642 12.64 15.88 6.60
CA SER A 642 13.81 16.70 6.20
C SER A 642 15.13 15.97 6.43
N SER A 643 15.24 15.13 7.45
CA SER A 643 16.45 14.36 7.76
C SER A 643 16.73 13.29 6.70
N THR A 644 15.71 12.54 6.29
CA THR A 644 15.81 11.51 5.23
C THR A 644 16.22 12.12 3.90
N MET A 645 15.59 13.24 3.53
CA MET A 645 15.92 13.96 2.30
C MET A 645 17.31 14.59 2.35
N LEU A 646 17.80 14.99 3.53
CA LEU A 646 19.15 15.51 3.70
C LEU A 646 20.20 14.43 3.44
N GLN A 647 20.01 13.22 3.97
CA GLN A 647 20.91 12.09 3.74
C GLN A 647 21.03 11.77 2.25
N PHE A 648 19.90 11.70 1.54
CA PHE A 648 19.89 11.50 0.10
C PHE A 648 20.59 12.63 -0.67
N SER A 649 20.30 13.88 -0.33
CA SER A 649 20.96 15.03 -0.97
C SER A 649 22.49 14.98 -0.78
N SER A 650 22.95 14.51 0.39
CA SER A 650 24.37 14.33 0.67
C SER A 650 24.98 13.24 -0.23
N GLN A 651 24.30 12.10 -0.41
CA GLN A 651 24.75 11.05 -1.34
C GLN A 651 24.81 11.56 -2.78
N LEU A 652 23.77 12.23 -3.24
CA LEU A 652 23.71 12.80 -4.58
C LEU A 652 24.81 13.84 -4.82
N ASN A 653 25.13 14.64 -3.80
CA ASN A 653 26.21 15.65 -3.86
C ASN A 653 27.60 15.01 -4.01
N GLN A 654 27.85 13.84 -3.41
CA GLN A 654 29.11 13.11 -3.56
C GLN A 654 29.38 12.68 -5.01
N HIS A 655 28.33 12.54 -5.81
CA HIS A 655 28.39 12.20 -7.24
C HIS A 655 28.20 13.42 -8.17
N SER A 656 28.14 14.63 -7.62
CA SER A 656 27.79 15.84 -8.39
C SER A 656 28.75 16.10 -9.55
N SER A 657 30.05 15.89 -9.37
CA SER A 657 31.05 16.06 -10.42
C SER A 657 30.94 14.99 -11.53
N GLU A 658 30.62 13.75 -11.15
CA GLU A 658 30.44 12.65 -12.09
C GLU A 658 29.16 12.89 -12.91
N LEU A 659 28.06 13.30 -12.25
CA LEU A 659 26.81 13.65 -12.92
C LEU A 659 26.93 14.82 -13.88
N GLN A 660 27.74 15.85 -13.54
CA GLN A 660 27.97 16.98 -14.44
C GLN A 660 28.66 16.59 -15.74
N VAL A 661 29.55 15.60 -15.73
CA VAL A 661 30.18 15.06 -16.96
C VAL A 661 29.13 14.50 -17.92
N HIS A 662 28.05 13.95 -17.38
CA HIS A 662 26.90 13.45 -18.13
C HIS A 662 25.80 14.51 -18.40
N GLY A 663 26.10 15.80 -18.15
CA GLY A 663 25.12 16.87 -18.36
C GLY A 663 23.91 16.82 -17.39
N LEU A 664 24.07 16.15 -16.25
CA LEU A 664 23.05 16.00 -15.23
C LEU A 664 23.33 16.95 -14.05
N SER A 665 22.32 17.72 -13.64
CA SER A 665 22.45 18.65 -12.52
C SER A 665 21.52 18.27 -11.38
N PRO A 666 22.04 17.97 -10.17
CA PRO A 666 21.21 17.66 -9.01
C PRO A 666 20.68 18.91 -8.28
N GLN A 667 21.01 20.11 -8.77
CA GLN A 667 20.70 21.38 -8.05
C GLN A 667 19.20 21.56 -7.78
N TRP A 668 18.34 21.09 -8.68
CA TRP A 668 16.89 21.17 -8.51
C TRP A 668 16.37 20.32 -7.36
N VAL A 669 16.97 19.14 -7.12
CA VAL A 669 16.67 18.33 -5.93
C VAL A 669 17.05 19.07 -4.66
N PHE A 670 18.21 19.73 -4.66
CA PHE A 670 18.67 20.51 -3.50
C PHE A 670 17.77 21.70 -3.21
N SER A 671 17.31 22.39 -4.27
CA SER A 671 16.34 23.48 -4.15
C SER A 671 15.00 22.97 -3.58
N ALA A 672 14.39 21.97 -4.20
CA ALA A 672 13.11 21.41 -3.77
C ALA A 672 13.16 20.88 -2.31
N ARG A 673 14.25 20.19 -1.94
CA ARG A 673 14.47 19.80 -0.54
C ARG A 673 14.53 21.02 0.38
N GLY A 674 15.26 22.08 -0.02
CA GLY A 674 15.38 23.32 0.74
C GLY A 674 14.02 23.98 0.93
N ASP A 675 13.20 24.00 -0.13
CA ASP A 675 11.85 24.57 -0.11
C ASP A 675 10.96 23.79 0.84
N TYR A 676 10.97 22.44 0.78
CA TYR A 676 10.22 21.59 1.69
C TYR A 676 10.62 21.82 3.15
N SER A 677 11.93 21.84 3.45
CA SER A 677 12.42 22.03 4.82
C SER A 677 12.04 23.39 5.38
N ARG A 678 12.09 24.44 4.55
CA ARG A 678 11.61 25.79 4.95
C ARG A 678 10.11 25.80 5.19
N ALA A 679 9.32 25.23 4.27
CA ALA A 679 7.86 25.17 4.38
C ALA A 679 7.43 24.43 5.67
N ALA A 680 8.04 23.27 5.94
CA ALA A 680 7.75 22.47 7.15
C ALA A 680 8.10 23.27 8.44
N LYS A 681 9.25 23.92 8.47
CA LYS A 681 9.68 24.73 9.62
C LYS A 681 8.78 25.94 9.81
N THR A 682 8.47 26.67 8.74
CA THR A 682 7.59 27.84 8.79
C THR A 682 6.20 27.46 9.27
N LEU A 683 5.64 26.34 8.78
CA LEU A 683 4.35 25.87 9.24
C LEU A 683 4.38 25.54 10.75
N LYS A 684 5.41 24.85 11.22
CA LYS A 684 5.59 24.53 12.66
C LYS A 684 5.68 25.81 13.51
N GLU A 685 6.47 26.79 13.09
CA GLU A 685 6.60 28.10 13.76
C GLU A 685 5.28 28.89 13.72
N THR A 686 4.54 28.85 12.60
CA THR A 686 3.25 29.51 12.47
C THR A 686 2.24 28.92 13.43
N ILE A 687 2.16 27.59 13.55
CA ILE A 687 1.26 26.89 14.48
C ILE A 687 1.61 27.26 15.93
N GLN A 688 2.90 27.28 16.29
CA GLN A 688 3.34 27.63 17.64
C GLN A 688 2.99 29.07 18.05
N ASN A 689 2.89 30.00 17.07
CA ASN A 689 2.58 31.40 17.29
C ASN A 689 1.10 31.74 17.00
N SER A 690 0.28 30.77 16.60
CA SER A 690 -1.15 30.98 16.30
C SER A 690 -2.00 30.74 17.53
N ASP A 691 -3.20 31.34 17.50
CA ASP A 691 -4.24 31.03 18.46
C ASP A 691 -4.80 29.63 18.16
N ILE A 692 -4.60 28.71 19.10
CA ILE A 692 -5.03 27.31 18.95
C ILE A 692 -6.57 27.20 19.11
N ASP A 693 -7.20 28.17 19.76
CA ASP A 693 -8.65 28.21 19.98
C ASP A 693 -9.40 28.65 18.71
N ASP A 694 -8.71 29.22 17.70
CA ASP A 694 -9.29 29.44 16.38
C ASP A 694 -9.42 28.10 15.63
N GLU A 695 -10.61 27.51 15.70
CA GLU A 695 -10.90 26.21 15.09
C GLU A 695 -10.70 26.20 13.57
N ARG A 696 -10.95 27.31 12.87
CA ARG A 696 -10.80 27.41 11.40
C ARG A 696 -9.33 27.34 11.00
N MET A 697 -8.50 28.11 11.70
CA MET A 697 -7.06 28.11 11.45
C MET A 697 -6.42 26.78 11.84
N THR A 698 -6.81 26.23 12.98
CA THR A 698 -6.34 24.92 13.45
C THR A 698 -6.70 23.81 12.47
N ARG A 699 -7.93 23.78 11.95
CA ARG A 699 -8.33 22.84 10.90
C ARG A 699 -7.54 23.01 9.60
N LEU A 700 -7.24 24.25 9.21
CA LEU A 700 -6.41 24.53 8.02
C LEU A 700 -4.99 23.94 8.19
N TYR A 701 -4.38 24.17 9.34
CA TYR A 701 -3.05 23.61 9.64
C TYR A 701 -3.08 22.08 9.68
N ASN A 702 -4.04 21.48 10.35
CA ASN A 702 -4.21 20.03 10.41
C ASN A 702 -4.37 19.43 9.02
N THR A 703 -5.16 20.08 8.15
CA THR A 703 -5.34 19.61 6.76
C THR A 703 -4.02 19.66 5.97
N ARG A 704 -3.19 20.67 6.17
CA ARG A 704 -1.86 20.74 5.53
C ARG A 704 -0.95 19.62 6.02
N ILE A 705 -0.92 19.36 7.32
CA ILE A 705 -0.04 18.37 7.94
C ILE A 705 -0.46 16.96 7.52
N MET A 706 -1.73 16.60 7.64
CA MET A 706 -2.20 15.24 7.33
C MET A 706 -2.04 14.86 5.86
N ARG A 707 -2.02 15.85 4.95
CA ARG A 707 -1.88 15.64 3.51
C ARG A 707 -0.44 15.49 3.03
N VAL A 708 0.54 15.59 3.88
CA VAL A 708 1.97 15.51 3.49
C VAL A 708 2.28 14.19 2.79
N GLU A 709 1.80 13.06 3.31
CA GLU A 709 1.97 11.74 2.68
C GLU A 709 1.37 11.70 1.27
N TYR A 710 0.19 12.26 1.10
CA TYR A 710 -0.48 12.31 -0.19
C TYR A 710 0.31 13.10 -1.23
N TYR A 711 0.94 14.20 -0.85
CA TYR A 711 1.76 15.00 -1.77
C TYR A 711 3.09 14.35 -2.14
N PHE A 712 3.53 13.34 -1.38
CA PHE A 712 4.64 12.49 -1.77
C PHE A 712 4.25 11.37 -2.75
N LEU A 713 2.97 11.18 -3.06
CA LEU A 713 2.53 10.30 -4.13
C LEU A 713 2.77 10.97 -5.48
N SER A 714 3.63 10.41 -6.31
CA SER A 714 3.87 10.93 -7.66
C SER A 714 2.62 10.85 -8.52
N GLN A 715 2.17 12.00 -9.02
CA GLN A 715 1.02 12.10 -9.93
C GLN A 715 1.40 11.91 -11.40
N TYR A 716 2.70 11.73 -11.67
CA TYR A 716 3.25 11.58 -13.01
C TYR A 716 3.46 10.12 -13.42
N VAL A 717 3.08 9.19 -12.57
CA VAL A 717 3.07 7.76 -12.83
C VAL A 717 1.67 7.20 -12.67
N SER A 718 1.36 6.20 -13.49
CA SER A 718 0.04 5.56 -13.47
C SER A 718 -0.14 4.75 -12.17
N ALA A 719 -1.24 4.96 -11.46
CA ALA A 719 -1.58 4.17 -10.28
C ALA A 719 -1.83 2.70 -10.60
N VAL A 720 -2.25 2.39 -11.84
CA VAL A 720 -2.50 1.02 -12.31
C VAL A 720 -1.20 0.26 -12.57
N GLU A 721 -0.22 0.93 -13.20
CA GLU A 721 1.08 0.31 -13.52
C GLU A 721 2.04 0.34 -12.33
N THR A 722 1.94 1.36 -11.48
CA THR A 722 2.82 1.62 -10.35
C THR A 722 1.98 2.02 -9.14
N PRO A 723 1.36 1.07 -8.45
CA PRO A 723 0.43 1.36 -7.35
C PRO A 723 1.12 2.08 -6.18
N PHE A 724 2.35 1.73 -5.86
CA PHE A 724 3.11 2.33 -4.75
C PHE A 724 3.85 3.60 -5.20
N ARG A 725 3.10 4.68 -5.39
CA ARG A 725 3.58 5.94 -6.00
C ARG A 725 4.36 6.85 -5.07
N HIS A 726 4.50 6.51 -3.80
CA HIS A 726 5.21 7.35 -2.83
C HIS A 726 6.71 7.44 -3.14
N ILE A 727 7.24 8.66 -3.33
CA ILE A 727 8.63 8.84 -3.80
C ILE A 727 9.70 8.35 -2.81
N LEU A 728 9.41 8.29 -1.51
CA LEU A 728 10.34 7.83 -0.48
C LEU A 728 10.12 6.39 -0.04
N HIS A 729 8.87 5.93 -0.01
CA HIS A 729 8.49 4.60 0.48
C HIS A 729 7.95 3.69 -0.62
N GLY A 730 7.68 4.23 -1.81
CA GLY A 730 7.09 3.50 -2.92
C GLY A 730 8.06 2.63 -3.71
N ARG A 731 7.60 2.17 -4.87
CA ARG A 731 8.35 1.30 -5.79
C ARG A 731 8.13 1.75 -7.23
N GLY A 732 9.19 1.78 -7.99
CA GLY A 732 9.19 2.19 -9.39
C GLY A 732 10.22 3.28 -9.66
N ASP A 733 10.33 3.68 -10.91
CA ASP A 733 11.37 4.59 -11.41
C ASP A 733 11.36 6.01 -10.80
N HIS A 734 10.25 6.41 -10.23
CA HIS A 734 10.06 7.73 -9.60
C HIS A 734 10.57 7.81 -8.16
N THR A 735 11.04 6.69 -7.59
CA THR A 735 11.36 6.57 -6.16
C THR A 735 12.81 6.89 -5.84
N LEU A 736 13.04 7.25 -4.58
CA LEU A 736 14.37 7.45 -4.01
C LEU A 736 15.25 6.21 -4.13
N SER A 737 14.71 5.02 -3.89
CA SER A 737 15.44 3.76 -4.02
C SER A 737 15.93 3.53 -5.44
N ALA A 738 15.06 3.75 -6.45
CA ALA A 738 15.43 3.61 -7.84
C ALA A 738 16.53 4.60 -8.26
N LEU A 739 16.45 5.85 -7.80
CA LEU A 739 17.51 6.83 -8.01
C LEU A 739 18.84 6.40 -7.38
N THR A 740 18.80 5.88 -6.15
CA THR A 740 20.00 5.45 -5.42
C THR A 740 20.62 4.22 -6.07
N GLU A 741 19.80 3.24 -6.47
CA GLU A 741 20.26 2.05 -7.20
C GLU A 741 20.90 2.42 -8.53
N HIS A 742 20.27 3.31 -9.31
CA HIS A 742 20.79 3.76 -10.60
C HIS A 742 22.08 4.59 -10.42
N LEU A 743 22.15 5.43 -9.41
CA LEU A 743 23.34 6.20 -9.05
C LEU A 743 24.53 5.29 -8.69
N ALA A 744 24.28 4.16 -8.02
CA ALA A 744 25.30 3.18 -7.70
C ALA A 744 25.92 2.54 -8.95
N LEU A 745 25.17 2.42 -10.05
CA LEU A 745 25.70 1.91 -11.33
C LEU A 745 26.75 2.81 -11.95
N LEU A 746 26.70 4.12 -11.68
CA LEU A 746 27.67 5.07 -12.20
C LEU A 746 29.13 4.69 -11.87
N ARG A 747 29.35 4.09 -10.68
CA ARG A 747 30.67 3.62 -10.26
C ARG A 747 30.87 2.11 -10.44
N SER A 748 29.86 1.31 -10.13
CA SER A 748 29.98 -0.15 -10.17
C SER A 748 29.98 -0.71 -11.59
N GLN A 749 29.13 -0.18 -12.47
CA GLN A 749 28.93 -0.66 -13.83
C GLN A 749 28.57 0.51 -14.78
N PRO A 750 29.52 1.41 -15.11
CA PRO A 750 29.25 2.62 -15.90
C PRO A 750 28.61 2.35 -17.27
N GLN A 751 28.83 1.15 -17.83
CA GLN A 751 28.25 0.73 -19.11
C GLN A 751 26.74 0.48 -19.05
N LEU A 752 26.19 0.25 -17.86
CA LEU A 752 24.75 0.05 -17.61
C LEU A 752 24.04 1.32 -17.14
N PHE A 753 24.80 2.39 -16.89
CA PHE A 753 24.22 3.67 -16.53
C PHE A 753 23.55 4.33 -17.74
N ASP A 754 22.22 4.45 -17.68
CA ASP A 754 21.42 5.12 -18.69
C ASP A 754 21.12 6.57 -18.25
N GLU A 755 21.81 7.51 -18.91
CA GLU A 755 21.69 8.94 -18.63
C GLU A 755 20.27 9.46 -18.86
N ALA A 756 19.60 9.02 -19.93
CA ALA A 756 18.25 9.49 -20.25
C ALA A 756 17.24 8.98 -19.23
N HIS A 757 17.39 7.72 -18.82
CA HIS A 757 16.57 7.11 -17.79
C HIS A 757 16.78 7.79 -16.43
N PHE A 758 18.02 8.01 -16.01
CA PHE A 758 18.34 8.69 -14.75
C PHE A 758 17.81 10.13 -14.73
N ARG A 759 17.89 10.85 -15.83
CA ARG A 759 17.33 12.20 -15.98
C ARG A 759 15.83 12.20 -15.76
N ARG A 760 15.12 11.22 -16.31
CA ARG A 760 13.69 11.07 -16.09
C ARG A 760 13.36 10.76 -14.64
N GLN A 761 14.06 9.84 -14.00
CA GLN A 761 13.90 9.51 -12.58
C GLN A 761 14.10 10.75 -11.70
N LEU A 762 15.18 11.49 -11.96
CA LEU A 762 15.51 12.72 -11.24
C LEU A 762 14.41 13.78 -11.39
N ALA A 763 13.86 13.93 -12.59
CA ALA A 763 12.77 14.88 -12.86
C ALA A 763 11.48 14.50 -12.13
N LEU A 764 11.09 13.22 -12.18
CA LEU A 764 9.89 12.71 -11.49
C LEU A 764 9.98 12.91 -9.97
N PHE A 765 11.12 12.57 -9.38
CA PHE A 765 11.37 12.76 -7.96
C PHE A 765 11.34 14.26 -7.57
N THR A 766 12.09 15.08 -8.29
CA THR A 766 12.22 16.52 -8.00
C THR A 766 10.88 17.23 -8.08
N TRP A 767 10.10 16.95 -9.13
CA TRP A 767 8.82 17.61 -9.34
C TRP A 767 7.78 17.22 -8.28
N THR A 768 7.75 15.95 -7.88
CA THR A 768 6.87 15.50 -6.80
C THR A 768 7.28 16.15 -5.47
N LEU A 769 8.57 16.20 -5.17
CA LEU A 769 9.08 16.86 -3.95
C LEU A 769 8.77 18.37 -3.93
N GLN A 770 8.91 19.06 -5.06
CA GLN A 770 8.56 20.47 -5.16
C GLN A 770 7.05 20.70 -4.98
N GLY A 771 6.22 19.81 -5.54
CA GLY A 771 4.77 19.81 -5.31
C GLY A 771 4.41 19.68 -3.83
N ALA A 772 5.08 18.78 -3.12
CA ALA A 772 4.90 18.61 -1.67
C ALA A 772 5.32 19.87 -0.89
N ALA A 773 6.43 20.50 -1.27
CA ALA A 773 6.88 21.76 -0.66
C ALA A 773 5.87 22.89 -0.86
N ASN A 774 5.35 23.07 -2.08
CA ASN A 774 4.37 24.08 -2.41
C ASN A 774 3.05 23.88 -1.66
N ALA A 775 2.59 22.63 -1.59
CA ALA A 775 1.36 22.29 -0.87
C ALA A 775 1.47 22.55 0.63
N LEU A 776 2.65 22.26 1.21
CA LEU A 776 2.91 22.49 2.63
C LEU A 776 3.04 23.99 2.95
N SER A 777 3.66 24.79 2.07
CA SER A 777 3.78 26.25 2.23
C SER A 777 2.44 26.95 2.03
N GLY A 778 1.56 26.42 1.20
CA GLY A 778 0.33 27.07 0.78
C GLY A 778 0.52 28.13 -0.31
N ASP A 779 1.71 28.24 -0.88
CA ASP A 779 2.08 29.32 -1.84
C ASP A 779 1.42 29.23 -3.21
N VAL A 780 0.69 28.16 -3.49
CA VAL A 780 -0.09 28.02 -4.74
C VAL A 780 -1.03 29.21 -4.99
N TRP A 781 -1.50 29.82 -3.91
CA TRP A 781 -2.39 30.99 -3.99
C TRP A 781 -1.66 32.33 -4.20
N ASN A 782 -0.37 32.37 -3.85
CA ASN A 782 0.42 33.60 -4.00
C ASN A 782 0.85 33.84 -5.45
N ILE A 783 0.91 32.80 -6.26
CA ILE A 783 1.26 32.92 -7.69
C ILE A 783 0.13 33.58 -8.46
N ASP A 784 -1.12 33.31 -8.12
CA ASP A 784 -2.29 33.87 -8.80
C ASP A 784 -2.68 35.28 -8.33
N ASN A 785 -2.16 35.71 -7.18
CA ASN A 785 -2.51 37.01 -6.61
C ASN A 785 -1.45 38.13 -6.84
N THR A 786 -0.35 37.82 -7.51
CA THR A 786 0.74 38.75 -7.76
C THR A 786 0.81 39.24 -9.22
N ILE A 787 -0.19 38.94 -10.05
CA ILE A 787 -0.30 39.41 -11.43
C ILE A 787 -1.29 40.56 -11.50
#